data_bd38514e263a90fe0ed66a5325ae045d
#
_entry.id   bd38514e263a90fe0ed66a5325ae045d
#
_cell.length_a   1.000
_cell.length_b   1.000
_cell.length_c   1.000
_cell.angle_alpha   90.00
_cell.angle_beta   90.00
_cell.angle_gamma   90.00
#
_symmetry.space_group_name_H-M   'P 1'
#
loop_
_entity.id
_entity.type
_entity.pdbx_description
1 polymer ?
#
loop_
_entity_poly.entity_id
_entity_poly.type
_entity_poly.pdbx_seq_one_letter_code
_entity_poly.pdbx_strand_id
1 'polypeptide(L)'
;VYKKDATAHDAMLCINTGALVSDANRMRYPNNEFYIKSREEMEALFPELPEALDNTVELAEKIDIKIPIGENHYPKYEQPAEIKYDRDEVNFNRILDLYVSKKNEVLKQNGKPADFTLSDEKRKALMKNGLLLFDLAKKGMVKRYGVDYDHPELYVPKPNESPDRAQMLRDKLDYELSIIVGAGFVDYFLIVYDFINWARTHGIPVGPGRGSGAGCMIAYLIKITDIEPIRFNLLFERMLSLERVSPPDFDVDFCERRRQDVIEYVRGKYGVDRVANIVTYGKLGAKAVVRDLARVNGIPFDRATAIAKMVPDELKMTLKKAVEMSAELRQEIAHDPEVKHIFEEGEVIEGMIRQLGKHACGIIIGDQKLDNIVPMMIQEHTLTTQFAKTPVEELGLLKADFLGLKTLTIISDAQDNVRRTRHSNFDIEEIALEDPPTFKLLNSGVTVGVFQLESEGMQNLCRRIGLSSFEEIIALIALYRPGPMQFIDQFIEAKKDPSKMHVPHPLLKDLVQETYGVLVYQEQVMMAARIIAGYTLGEADILRRAMGKKKPEVMAKQKAVFVRKAKEFNNIDAPEAESIFAVLEKFAQYGFNKSHSAAYAMLSYRTAYLKANYPVEFMAALLSSELGNMDKISKFVEACEGINIKVLGPDVNVSRQMFTPIIDPSWSPSADSDTPFERSAGSIRFGLAAIKGIGAAANAIVAERDKNGNFSDIFDFLKRVGMKNINRRVVENLILAGGFDSFGIDRGHLLGSLDAILNHAQEME
;
A
#
# COMPACT_ATOMS: atom_id res chain seq x y z
N VAL A 1 9.89 -30.06 -20.64
CA VAL A 1 9.41 -31.33 -20.06
C VAL A 1 9.36 -32.42 -21.13
N TYR A 2 8.89 -32.11 -22.31
CA TYR A 2 8.76 -33.03 -23.44
C TYR A 2 9.83 -32.76 -24.49
N LYS A 3 10.21 -33.77 -25.27
CA LYS A 3 11.19 -33.63 -26.38
C LYS A 3 10.79 -32.55 -27.41
N LYS A 4 9.48 -32.40 -27.66
CA LYS A 4 8.93 -31.38 -28.57
C LYS A 4 9.11 -29.94 -28.05
N ASP A 5 9.36 -29.73 -26.77
CA ASP A 5 9.53 -28.40 -26.18
C ASP A 5 10.95 -27.83 -26.41
N ALA A 6 11.83 -28.55 -27.11
CA ALA A 6 13.22 -28.16 -27.30
C ALA A 6 13.39 -26.81 -28.02
N THR A 7 12.54 -26.49 -29.01
CA THR A 7 12.57 -25.19 -29.69
C THR A 7 12.17 -24.05 -28.78
N ALA A 8 11.11 -24.22 -28.03
CA ALA A 8 10.68 -23.23 -27.03
C ALA A 8 11.72 -23.02 -25.92
N HIS A 9 12.41 -24.11 -25.52
CA HIS A 9 13.53 -24.02 -24.58
C HIS A 9 14.72 -23.25 -25.15
N ASP A 10 15.05 -23.47 -26.42
CA ASP A 10 16.11 -22.72 -27.11
C ASP A 10 15.77 -21.23 -27.22
N ALA A 11 14.50 -20.88 -27.53
CA ALA A 11 14.00 -19.52 -27.51
C ALA A 11 14.11 -18.89 -26.11
N MET A 12 13.81 -19.63 -25.04
CA MET A 12 14.00 -19.16 -23.65
C MET A 12 15.46 -18.85 -23.32
N LEU A 13 16.42 -19.65 -23.80
CA LEU A 13 17.85 -19.34 -23.66
C LEU A 13 18.19 -18.02 -24.34
N CYS A 14 17.65 -17.79 -25.55
CA CYS A 14 17.86 -16.53 -26.27
C CYS A 14 17.23 -15.34 -25.54
N ILE A 15 16.02 -15.50 -24.95
CA ILE A 15 15.37 -14.46 -24.14
C ILE A 15 16.25 -14.08 -22.96
N ASN A 16 16.82 -15.05 -22.25
CA ASN A 16 17.63 -14.82 -21.06
C ASN A 16 19.03 -14.24 -21.36
N THR A 17 19.61 -14.63 -22.49
CA THR A 17 20.97 -14.18 -22.88
C THR A 17 20.95 -12.93 -23.77
N GLY A 18 19.78 -12.47 -24.23
CA GLY A 18 19.64 -11.33 -25.14
C GLY A 18 20.03 -11.64 -26.59
N ALA A 19 20.28 -12.90 -26.94
CA ALA A 19 20.69 -13.34 -28.29
C ALA A 19 19.48 -13.52 -29.22
N LEU A 20 19.75 -13.60 -30.53
CA LEU A 20 18.78 -14.05 -31.54
C LEU A 20 18.88 -15.58 -31.74
N VAL A 21 17.79 -16.22 -32.11
CA VAL A 21 17.79 -17.66 -32.45
C VAL A 21 18.74 -17.93 -33.61
N SER A 22 18.85 -17.00 -34.55
CA SER A 22 19.73 -17.07 -35.75
C SER A 22 21.22 -16.86 -35.45
N ASP A 23 21.60 -16.36 -34.27
CA ASP A 23 23.00 -16.07 -33.95
C ASP A 23 23.84 -17.36 -33.94
N ALA A 24 24.97 -17.32 -34.66
CA ALA A 24 25.87 -18.47 -34.74
C ALA A 24 26.61 -18.77 -33.42
N ASN A 25 27.06 -17.70 -32.75
CA ASN A 25 27.83 -17.76 -31.51
C ASN A 25 26.95 -17.44 -30.29
N ARG A 26 26.08 -18.34 -29.90
CA ARG A 26 25.21 -18.19 -28.73
C ARG A 26 25.18 -19.48 -27.89
N MET A 27 24.75 -19.38 -26.69
CA MET A 27 24.48 -20.55 -25.85
C MET A 27 23.31 -21.34 -26.46
N ARG A 28 23.55 -22.63 -26.69
CA ARG A 28 22.53 -23.60 -27.08
C ARG A 28 22.87 -24.99 -26.56
N TYR A 29 21.89 -25.82 -26.38
CA TYR A 29 22.12 -27.23 -26.11
C TYR A 29 22.52 -27.95 -27.41
N PRO A 30 23.40 -28.98 -27.31
CA PRO A 30 23.93 -29.66 -28.49
C PRO A 30 22.86 -30.51 -29.23
N ASN A 31 21.80 -30.90 -28.56
CA ASN A 31 20.71 -31.69 -29.09
C ASN A 31 19.41 -31.48 -28.30
N ASN A 32 18.35 -32.21 -28.65
CA ASN A 32 17.02 -32.12 -28.03
C ASN A 32 16.76 -33.22 -26.98
N GLU A 33 17.81 -33.82 -26.41
CA GLU A 33 17.68 -34.92 -25.45
C GLU A 33 17.52 -34.47 -23.99
N PHE A 34 17.40 -33.15 -23.74
CA PHE A 34 17.22 -32.58 -22.38
C PHE A 34 15.74 -32.48 -21.98
N TYR A 35 15.07 -33.63 -21.94
CA TYR A 35 13.68 -33.77 -21.48
C TYR A 35 13.57 -34.87 -20.42
N ILE A 36 12.43 -34.96 -19.73
CA ILE A 36 12.17 -36.00 -18.75
C ILE A 36 11.88 -37.31 -19.49
N LYS A 37 12.82 -38.24 -19.45
CA LYS A 37 12.75 -39.52 -20.12
C LYS A 37 11.90 -40.51 -19.33
N SER A 38 11.23 -41.44 -20.05
CA SER A 38 10.57 -42.57 -19.44
C SER A 38 11.60 -43.58 -18.90
N ARG A 39 11.13 -44.57 -18.10
CA ARG A 39 11.99 -45.63 -17.61
C ARG A 39 12.58 -46.46 -18.76
N GLU A 40 11.80 -46.76 -19.77
CA GLU A 40 12.23 -47.55 -20.95
C GLU A 40 13.30 -46.77 -21.75
N GLU A 41 13.13 -45.44 -21.90
CA GLU A 41 14.13 -44.59 -22.57
C GLU A 41 15.44 -44.53 -21.76
N MET A 42 15.37 -44.53 -20.43
CA MET A 42 16.53 -44.52 -19.55
C MET A 42 17.22 -45.90 -19.54
N GLU A 43 16.47 -47.01 -19.53
CA GLU A 43 17.02 -48.35 -19.66
C GLU A 43 17.79 -48.55 -20.97
N ALA A 44 17.28 -47.99 -22.06
CA ALA A 44 17.97 -48.02 -23.36
C ALA A 44 19.29 -47.21 -23.36
N LEU A 45 19.40 -46.17 -22.50
CA LEU A 45 20.61 -45.34 -22.34
C LEU A 45 21.65 -45.98 -21.42
N PHE A 46 21.20 -46.81 -20.46
CA PHE A 46 22.07 -47.47 -19.47
C PHE A 46 21.83 -48.98 -19.40
N PRO A 47 21.98 -49.72 -20.53
CA PRO A 47 21.65 -51.13 -20.58
C PRO A 47 22.58 -52.00 -19.71
N GLU A 48 23.78 -51.48 -19.42
CA GLU A 48 24.78 -52.21 -18.62
C GLU A 48 24.66 -51.94 -17.09
N LEU A 49 23.76 -51.02 -16.67
CA LEU A 49 23.60 -50.60 -15.29
C LEU A 49 22.13 -50.49 -14.87
N PRO A 50 21.34 -51.57 -14.99
CA PRO A 50 19.92 -51.55 -14.61
C PRO A 50 19.69 -51.19 -13.13
N GLU A 51 20.62 -51.63 -12.25
CA GLU A 51 20.53 -51.32 -10.83
C GLU A 51 20.58 -49.81 -10.53
N ALA A 52 21.20 -49.00 -11.41
CA ALA A 52 21.25 -47.56 -11.23
C ALA A 52 19.84 -46.93 -11.29
N LEU A 53 18.96 -47.49 -12.12
CA LEU A 53 17.56 -47.04 -12.22
C LEU A 53 16.73 -47.51 -11.01
N ASP A 54 16.92 -48.76 -10.60
CA ASP A 54 16.24 -49.27 -9.41
C ASP A 54 16.66 -48.54 -8.14
N ASN A 55 17.94 -48.17 -8.01
CA ASN A 55 18.45 -47.39 -6.90
C ASN A 55 17.79 -45.99 -6.81
N THR A 56 17.33 -45.38 -7.93
CA THR A 56 16.61 -44.11 -7.88
C THR A 56 15.26 -44.25 -7.19
N VAL A 57 14.57 -45.39 -7.43
CA VAL A 57 13.29 -45.71 -6.78
C VAL A 57 13.51 -46.04 -5.31
N GLU A 58 14.50 -46.90 -5.01
CA GLU A 58 14.85 -47.28 -3.64
C GLU A 58 15.23 -46.02 -2.80
N LEU A 59 15.98 -45.08 -3.39
CA LEU A 59 16.30 -43.84 -2.72
C LEU A 59 15.05 -43.00 -2.46
N ALA A 60 14.14 -42.89 -3.43
CA ALA A 60 12.90 -42.17 -3.28
C ALA A 60 12.00 -42.78 -2.18
N GLU A 61 11.95 -44.11 -2.07
CA GLU A 61 11.19 -44.83 -1.03
C GLU A 61 11.76 -44.63 0.38
N LYS A 62 13.08 -44.37 0.50
CA LYS A 62 13.73 -44.04 1.79
C LYS A 62 13.44 -42.62 2.29
N ILE A 63 12.90 -41.76 1.45
CA ILE A 63 12.61 -40.35 1.79
C ILE A 63 11.16 -40.29 2.30
N ASP A 64 11.00 -40.01 3.61
CA ASP A 64 9.72 -39.72 4.24
C ASP A 64 9.81 -38.36 4.95
N ILE A 65 9.66 -37.31 4.19
CA ILE A 65 9.69 -35.93 4.69
C ILE A 65 8.29 -35.31 4.60
N LYS A 66 7.81 -34.85 5.75
CA LYS A 66 6.59 -34.03 5.82
C LYS A 66 6.98 -32.56 6.06
N ILE A 67 6.59 -31.70 5.14
CA ILE A 67 6.75 -30.26 5.34
C ILE A 67 5.68 -29.80 6.35
N PRO A 68 6.07 -29.18 7.50
CA PRO A 68 5.13 -28.75 8.54
C PRO A 68 4.35 -27.52 8.07
N ILE A 69 3.26 -27.75 7.35
CA ILE A 69 2.35 -26.68 6.90
C ILE A 69 1.36 -26.37 8.01
N GLY A 70 1.17 -25.08 8.30
CA GLY A 70 0.19 -24.59 9.27
C GLY A 70 0.71 -24.49 10.72
N GLU A 71 1.98 -24.77 10.96
CA GLU A 71 2.63 -24.43 12.23
C GLU A 71 2.98 -22.94 12.25
N ASN A 72 2.73 -22.26 13.39
CA ASN A 72 3.03 -20.84 13.51
C ASN A 72 4.47 -20.63 13.97
N HIS A 73 5.25 -19.95 13.14
CA HIS A 73 6.62 -19.53 13.44
C HIS A 73 6.70 -18.01 13.72
N TYR A 74 5.70 -17.48 14.46
CA TYR A 74 5.67 -16.09 14.82
C TYR A 74 6.65 -15.82 15.95
N PRO A 75 7.49 -14.77 15.84
CA PRO A 75 8.39 -14.38 16.91
C PRO A 75 7.59 -13.96 18.14
N LYS A 76 8.14 -14.24 19.32
CA LYS A 76 7.61 -13.72 20.57
C LYS A 76 8.19 -12.34 20.84
N TYR A 77 7.33 -11.43 21.28
CA TYR A 77 7.79 -10.12 21.69
C TYR A 77 8.58 -10.20 22.99
N GLU A 78 9.82 -9.76 22.96
CA GLU A 78 10.65 -9.67 24.14
C GLU A 78 10.50 -8.27 24.75
N GLN A 79 9.93 -8.22 25.97
CA GLN A 79 9.75 -6.96 26.67
C GLN A 79 11.11 -6.37 27.03
N PRO A 80 11.37 -5.08 26.75
CA PRO A 80 12.55 -4.39 27.24
C PRO A 80 12.62 -4.45 28.78
N ALA A 81 13.79 -4.75 29.33
CA ALA A 81 13.96 -4.90 30.80
C ALA A 81 13.56 -3.65 31.60
N GLU A 82 13.64 -2.47 30.97
CA GLU A 82 13.35 -1.18 31.58
C GLU A 82 11.87 -0.79 31.50
N ILE A 83 11.03 -1.56 30.79
CA ILE A 83 9.64 -1.19 30.59
C ILE A 83 8.85 -1.37 31.89
N LYS A 84 8.28 -0.26 32.38
CA LYS A 84 7.39 -0.26 33.53
C LYS A 84 5.95 -0.13 33.06
N TYR A 85 5.10 -1.06 33.48
CA TYR A 85 3.68 -1.05 33.16
C TYR A 85 2.86 -1.56 34.34
N ASP A 86 1.60 -1.17 34.38
CA ASP A 86 0.65 -1.64 35.39
C ASP A 86 0.27 -3.09 35.13
N ARG A 87 0.36 -3.92 36.17
CA ARG A 87 0.00 -5.36 36.10
C ARG A 87 -1.38 -5.57 36.69
N ASP A 88 -2.39 -5.04 36.01
CA ASP A 88 -3.79 -5.21 36.41
C ASP A 88 -4.30 -6.63 36.10
N GLU A 89 -3.85 -7.59 36.87
CA GLU A 89 -4.19 -9.00 36.71
C GLU A 89 -5.67 -9.29 36.97
N VAL A 90 -6.35 -8.46 37.77
CA VAL A 90 -7.77 -8.62 38.12
C VAL A 90 -8.65 -8.34 36.92
N ASN A 91 -8.52 -7.18 36.28
CA ASN A 91 -9.27 -6.84 35.09
C ASN A 91 -8.86 -7.71 33.92
N PHE A 92 -7.58 -8.08 33.81
CA PHE A 92 -7.11 -8.96 32.74
C PHE A 92 -7.72 -10.36 32.84
N ASN A 93 -7.87 -10.93 34.02
CA ASN A 93 -8.57 -12.21 34.22
C ASN A 93 -10.05 -12.11 33.78
N ARG A 94 -10.73 -10.99 34.07
CA ARG A 94 -12.08 -10.74 33.60
C ARG A 94 -12.16 -10.74 32.07
N ILE A 95 -11.15 -10.18 31.38
CA ILE A 95 -11.04 -10.20 29.91
C ILE A 95 -10.86 -11.63 29.38
N LEU A 96 -10.05 -12.46 30.08
CA LEU A 96 -9.91 -13.88 29.74
C LEU A 96 -11.21 -14.67 29.92
N ASP A 97 -11.96 -14.36 30.99
CA ASP A 97 -13.29 -14.99 31.23
C ASP A 97 -14.29 -14.56 30.16
N LEU A 98 -14.25 -13.31 29.71
CA LEU A 98 -15.05 -12.83 28.58
C LEU A 98 -14.73 -13.61 27.30
N TYR A 99 -13.45 -13.87 27.00
CA TYR A 99 -13.06 -14.72 25.88
C TYR A 99 -13.65 -16.11 25.98
N VAL A 100 -13.53 -16.76 27.13
CA VAL A 100 -14.11 -18.12 27.37
C VAL A 100 -15.60 -18.12 27.13
N SER A 101 -16.32 -17.14 27.69
CA SER A 101 -17.77 -16.97 27.50
C SER A 101 -18.14 -16.84 26.01
N LYS A 102 -17.50 -15.90 25.30
CA LYS A 102 -17.74 -15.66 23.88
C LYS A 102 -17.40 -16.86 23.00
N LYS A 103 -16.32 -17.58 23.31
CA LYS A 103 -15.96 -18.80 22.61
C LYS A 103 -17.02 -19.91 22.77
N ASN A 104 -17.56 -20.06 23.98
CA ASN A 104 -18.63 -21.01 24.27
C ASN A 104 -19.94 -20.62 23.57
N GLU A 105 -20.28 -19.31 23.49
CA GLU A 105 -21.42 -18.84 22.69
C GLU A 105 -21.30 -19.27 21.21
N VAL A 106 -20.13 -19.07 20.60
CA VAL A 106 -19.87 -19.46 19.20
C VAL A 106 -19.92 -20.99 19.02
N LEU A 107 -19.38 -21.77 19.98
CA LEU A 107 -19.45 -23.24 19.95
C LEU A 107 -20.91 -23.71 19.98
N LYS A 108 -21.73 -23.14 20.90
CA LYS A 108 -23.16 -23.46 21.02
C LYS A 108 -23.94 -23.12 19.75
N GLN A 109 -23.68 -21.98 19.13
CA GLN A 109 -24.30 -21.58 17.86
C GLN A 109 -23.98 -22.55 16.72
N ASN A 110 -22.77 -23.12 16.74
CA ASN A 110 -22.33 -24.14 15.78
C ASN A 110 -22.71 -25.59 16.15
N GLY A 111 -23.57 -25.78 17.15
CA GLY A 111 -24.03 -27.10 17.59
C GLY A 111 -22.93 -27.96 18.25
N LYS A 112 -21.86 -27.32 18.75
CA LYS A 112 -20.75 -27.98 19.45
C LYS A 112 -20.91 -27.86 20.96
N PRO A 113 -20.30 -28.76 21.76
CA PRO A 113 -20.25 -28.62 23.21
C PRO A 113 -19.65 -27.27 23.63
N ALA A 114 -20.33 -26.56 24.54
CA ALA A 114 -19.92 -25.25 25.05
C ALA A 114 -19.17 -25.43 26.39
N ASP A 115 -18.09 -26.20 26.37
CA ASP A 115 -17.28 -26.62 27.52
C ASP A 115 -15.82 -26.12 27.47
N PHE A 116 -15.56 -25.13 26.61
CA PHE A 116 -14.22 -24.55 26.48
C PHE A 116 -13.80 -23.82 27.76
N THR A 117 -12.60 -24.13 28.24
CA THR A 117 -11.98 -23.49 29.41
C THR A 117 -10.51 -23.15 29.12
N LEU A 118 -9.94 -22.27 29.91
CA LEU A 118 -8.49 -21.99 29.90
C LEU A 118 -7.87 -22.54 31.17
N SER A 119 -6.85 -23.41 31.02
CA SER A 119 -6.04 -23.87 32.16
C SER A 119 -5.25 -22.71 32.78
N ASP A 120 -4.88 -22.85 34.05
CA ASP A 120 -4.08 -21.84 34.78
C ASP A 120 -2.73 -21.58 34.12
N GLU A 121 -2.09 -22.62 33.56
CA GLU A 121 -0.83 -22.50 32.82
C GLU A 121 -1.03 -21.63 31.57
N LYS A 122 -2.11 -21.86 30.83
CA LYS A 122 -2.43 -21.09 29.62
C LYS A 122 -2.80 -19.66 29.96
N ARG A 123 -3.53 -19.42 31.06
CA ARG A 123 -3.82 -18.05 31.54
C ARG A 123 -2.51 -17.31 31.87
N LYS A 124 -1.59 -17.91 32.62
CA LYS A 124 -0.26 -17.34 32.93
C LYS A 124 0.55 -17.02 31.67
N ALA A 125 0.54 -17.91 30.69
CA ALA A 125 1.23 -17.68 29.43
C ALA A 125 0.66 -16.48 28.65
N LEU A 126 -0.66 -16.35 28.60
CA LEU A 126 -1.36 -15.21 27.95
C LEU A 126 -1.11 -13.89 28.70
N MET A 127 -0.96 -13.91 30.02
CA MET A 127 -0.68 -12.72 30.82
C MET A 127 0.70 -12.10 30.53
N LYS A 128 1.69 -12.89 30.13
CA LYS A 128 3.08 -12.41 30.00
C LYS A 128 3.19 -11.10 29.18
N ASN A 129 2.68 -11.10 27.97
CA ASN A 129 2.66 -9.95 27.05
C ASN A 129 1.28 -9.27 26.98
N GLY A 130 0.22 -9.98 27.37
CA GLY A 130 -1.15 -9.47 27.41
C GLY A 130 -1.34 -8.29 28.35
N LEU A 131 -0.73 -8.34 29.52
CA LEU A 131 -0.78 -7.24 30.51
C LEU A 131 -0.09 -5.98 29.98
N LEU A 132 1.01 -6.11 29.24
CA LEU A 132 1.65 -4.97 28.59
C LEU A 132 0.75 -4.35 27.54
N LEU A 133 0.15 -5.17 26.68
CA LEU A 133 -0.78 -4.68 25.66
C LEU A 133 -1.99 -3.98 26.28
N PHE A 134 -2.50 -4.53 27.37
CA PHE A 134 -3.61 -3.95 28.13
C PHE A 134 -3.25 -2.59 28.74
N ASP A 135 -2.10 -2.47 29.39
CA ASP A 135 -1.61 -1.21 29.95
C ASP A 135 -1.42 -0.13 28.87
N LEU A 136 -0.82 -0.51 27.73
CA LEU A 136 -0.68 0.39 26.58
C LEU A 136 -2.05 0.87 26.06
N ALA A 137 -3.03 -0.02 26.02
CA ALA A 137 -4.39 0.31 25.59
C ALA A 137 -5.10 1.23 26.60
N LYS A 138 -4.97 0.99 27.92
CA LYS A 138 -5.51 1.88 28.97
C LYS A 138 -4.91 3.29 28.86
N LYS A 139 -3.59 3.40 28.72
CA LYS A 139 -2.90 4.69 28.52
C LYS A 139 -3.35 5.38 27.23
N GLY A 140 -3.55 4.60 26.18
CA GLY A 140 -4.10 5.08 24.91
C GLY A 140 -5.52 5.60 25.05
N MET A 141 -6.36 4.96 25.85
CA MET A 141 -7.75 5.37 26.10
C MET A 141 -7.82 6.74 26.79
N VAL A 142 -6.98 6.98 27.78
CA VAL A 142 -6.83 8.30 28.39
C VAL A 142 -6.36 9.34 27.37
N LYS A 143 -5.33 9.02 26.59
CA LYS A 143 -4.74 9.96 25.63
C LYS A 143 -5.67 10.32 24.47
N ARG A 144 -6.40 9.32 23.91
CA ARG A 144 -7.22 9.46 22.69
C ARG A 144 -8.65 9.91 22.99
N TYR A 145 -9.23 9.42 24.08
CA TYR A 145 -10.64 9.67 24.42
C TYR A 145 -10.82 10.49 25.69
N GLY A 146 -9.77 10.68 26.48
CA GLY A 146 -9.89 11.32 27.80
C GLY A 146 -10.60 10.46 28.84
N VAL A 147 -10.71 9.14 28.61
CA VAL A 147 -11.43 8.19 29.45
C VAL A 147 -10.44 7.35 30.24
N ASP A 148 -10.57 7.38 31.57
CA ASP A 148 -9.86 6.47 32.44
C ASP A 148 -10.60 5.11 32.45
N TYR A 149 -9.89 4.05 32.11
CA TYR A 149 -10.46 2.69 32.05
C TYR A 149 -10.93 2.21 33.43
N ASP A 150 -10.18 2.53 34.49
CA ASP A 150 -10.47 2.08 35.85
C ASP A 150 -11.57 2.92 36.52
N HIS A 151 -11.76 4.16 36.07
CA HIS A 151 -12.71 5.13 36.54
C HIS A 151 -13.58 5.75 35.45
N PRO A 152 -14.35 4.95 34.67
CA PRO A 152 -15.16 5.46 33.57
C PRO A 152 -16.27 6.43 34.02
N GLU A 153 -16.66 6.36 35.31
CA GLU A 153 -17.65 7.25 35.94
C GLU A 153 -17.16 8.69 36.09
N LEU A 154 -15.84 8.92 36.04
CA LEU A 154 -15.27 10.26 36.11
C LEU A 154 -15.29 11.00 34.77
N TYR A 155 -15.62 10.32 33.69
CA TYR A 155 -15.69 10.94 32.39
C TYR A 155 -16.91 11.83 32.22
N VAL A 156 -16.69 13.06 31.79
CA VAL A 156 -17.75 14.02 31.45
C VAL A 156 -17.95 14.02 29.96
N PRO A 157 -19.09 13.49 29.44
CA PRO A 157 -19.37 13.47 28.03
C PRO A 157 -19.39 14.89 27.41
N LYS A 158 -18.86 15.02 26.20
CA LYS A 158 -18.95 16.27 25.44
C LYS A 158 -20.39 16.52 24.95
N PRO A 159 -20.74 17.74 24.57
CA PRO A 159 -22.00 17.98 23.88
C PRO A 159 -22.14 17.03 22.67
N ASN A 160 -23.29 16.40 22.54
CA ASN A 160 -23.62 15.38 21.52
C ASN A 160 -22.98 13.98 21.70
N GLU A 161 -22.30 13.70 22.80
CA GLU A 161 -21.87 12.34 23.14
C GLU A 161 -22.90 11.65 24.05
N SER A 162 -22.98 10.30 23.93
CA SER A 162 -23.83 9.50 24.83
C SER A 162 -23.34 9.59 26.28
N PRO A 163 -24.25 9.67 27.27
CA PRO A 163 -23.88 9.59 28.68
C PRO A 163 -23.06 8.33 29.03
N ASP A 164 -23.32 7.22 28.33
CA ASP A 164 -22.66 5.93 28.55
C ASP A 164 -21.38 5.72 27.73
N ARG A 165 -20.87 6.80 27.10
CA ARG A 165 -19.73 6.69 26.16
C ARG A 165 -18.50 6.03 26.79
N ALA A 166 -18.15 6.41 28.01
CA ALA A 166 -16.98 5.84 28.70
C ALA A 166 -17.11 4.33 28.92
N GLN A 167 -18.31 3.89 29.37
CA GLN A 167 -18.57 2.46 29.57
C GLN A 167 -18.57 1.70 28.25
N MET A 168 -19.17 2.26 27.19
CA MET A 168 -19.14 1.68 25.84
C MET A 168 -17.72 1.50 25.31
N LEU A 169 -16.83 2.48 25.55
CA LEU A 169 -15.43 2.41 25.15
C LEU A 169 -14.68 1.31 25.93
N ARG A 170 -14.95 1.21 27.24
CA ARG A 170 -14.38 0.17 28.10
C ARG A 170 -14.82 -1.23 27.63
N ASP A 171 -16.11 -1.43 27.42
CA ASP A 171 -16.67 -2.70 26.98
C ASP A 171 -16.11 -3.13 25.61
N LYS A 172 -15.93 -2.17 24.69
CA LYS A 172 -15.32 -2.43 23.39
C LYS A 172 -13.83 -2.79 23.52
N LEU A 173 -13.09 -2.12 24.40
CA LEU A 173 -11.70 -2.48 24.70
C LEU A 173 -11.61 -3.91 25.22
N ASP A 174 -12.42 -4.25 26.23
CA ASP A 174 -12.46 -5.59 26.82
C ASP A 174 -12.79 -6.65 25.75
N TYR A 175 -13.77 -6.37 24.89
CA TYR A 175 -14.18 -7.26 23.82
C TYR A 175 -13.06 -7.50 22.80
N GLU A 176 -12.49 -6.44 22.25
CA GLU A 176 -11.42 -6.57 21.24
C GLU A 176 -10.18 -7.25 21.83
N LEU A 177 -9.76 -6.84 23.05
CA LEU A 177 -8.61 -7.43 23.71
C LEU A 177 -8.83 -8.91 24.03
N SER A 178 -10.05 -9.30 24.46
CA SER A 178 -10.38 -10.70 24.72
C SER A 178 -10.16 -11.59 23.49
N ILE A 179 -10.54 -11.10 22.31
CA ILE A 179 -10.37 -11.84 21.05
C ILE A 179 -8.90 -11.87 20.64
N ILE A 180 -8.17 -10.74 20.71
CA ILE A 180 -6.75 -10.66 20.36
C ILE A 180 -5.92 -11.60 21.21
N VAL A 181 -6.15 -11.59 22.54
CA VAL A 181 -5.44 -12.43 23.51
C VAL A 181 -5.80 -13.90 23.29
N GLY A 182 -7.08 -14.20 23.21
CA GLY A 182 -7.57 -15.57 23.05
C GLY A 182 -7.18 -16.23 21.73
N ALA A 183 -7.04 -15.46 20.66
CA ALA A 183 -6.55 -15.90 19.37
C ALA A 183 -5.00 -16.03 19.29
N GLY A 184 -4.27 -15.55 20.33
CA GLY A 184 -2.82 -15.65 20.39
C GLY A 184 -2.05 -14.60 19.58
N PHE A 185 -2.65 -13.43 19.28
CA PHE A 185 -2.03 -12.39 18.46
C PHE A 185 -1.41 -11.23 19.24
N VAL A 186 -1.28 -11.35 20.57
CA VAL A 186 -0.67 -10.31 21.44
C VAL A 186 0.73 -9.94 20.98
N ASP A 187 1.59 -10.94 20.75
CA ASP A 187 2.97 -10.71 20.32
C ASP A 187 3.02 -10.00 18.96
N TYR A 188 2.13 -10.37 18.04
CA TYR A 188 2.02 -9.71 16.74
C TYR A 188 1.66 -8.21 16.88
N PHE A 189 0.67 -7.87 17.72
CA PHE A 189 0.33 -6.47 17.96
C PHE A 189 1.49 -5.69 18.60
N LEU A 190 2.21 -6.30 19.53
CA LEU A 190 3.37 -5.66 20.19
C LEU A 190 4.56 -5.48 19.22
N ILE A 191 4.81 -6.44 18.32
CA ILE A 191 5.85 -6.33 17.29
C ILE A 191 5.52 -5.17 16.32
N VAL A 192 4.26 -5.09 15.87
CA VAL A 192 3.81 -4.01 14.99
C VAL A 192 3.89 -2.65 15.69
N TYR A 193 3.41 -2.59 16.94
CA TYR A 193 3.54 -1.40 17.77
C TYR A 193 5.00 -0.96 17.92
N ASP A 194 5.90 -1.89 18.16
CA ASP A 194 7.30 -1.63 18.42
C ASP A 194 8.00 -0.92 17.24
N PHE A 195 7.93 -1.48 16.04
CA PHE A 195 8.61 -0.85 14.90
C PHE A 195 7.92 0.45 14.45
N ILE A 196 6.61 0.59 14.62
CA ILE A 196 5.89 1.85 14.34
C ILE A 196 6.31 2.92 15.36
N ASN A 197 6.34 2.58 16.64
CA ASN A 197 6.74 3.48 17.69
C ASN A 197 8.20 3.91 17.53
N TRP A 198 9.09 2.96 17.18
CA TRP A 198 10.48 3.28 16.88
C TRP A 198 10.58 4.27 15.70
N ALA A 199 9.86 4.02 14.61
CA ALA A 199 9.84 4.93 13.46
C ALA A 199 9.41 6.35 13.87
N ARG A 200 8.31 6.49 14.61
CA ARG A 200 7.77 7.78 15.05
C ARG A 200 8.72 8.53 15.98
N THR A 201 9.32 7.83 16.95
CA THR A 201 10.29 8.43 17.89
C THR A 201 11.60 8.84 17.21
N HIS A 202 11.90 8.30 16.03
CA HIS A 202 13.04 8.69 15.19
C HIS A 202 12.66 9.66 14.06
N GLY A 203 11.47 10.26 14.14
CA GLY A 203 11.00 11.25 13.17
C GLY A 203 10.76 10.67 11.77
N ILE A 204 10.42 9.39 11.66
CA ILE A 204 10.05 8.75 10.39
C ILE A 204 8.53 8.79 10.27
N PRO A 205 7.97 9.47 9.25
CA PRO A 205 6.53 9.53 9.04
C PRO A 205 5.93 8.15 8.78
N VAL A 206 4.84 7.87 9.48
CA VAL A 206 4.06 6.63 9.37
C VAL A 206 2.64 6.98 8.94
N GLY A 207 2.07 6.20 8.05
CA GLY A 207 0.70 6.39 7.55
C GLY A 207 -0.37 6.17 8.64
N PRO A 208 -1.59 6.69 8.42
CA PRO A 208 -2.68 6.61 9.40
C PRO A 208 -3.27 5.20 9.53
N GLY A 209 -2.83 4.28 8.72
CA GLY A 209 -3.30 2.90 8.66
C GLY A 209 -3.63 2.46 7.24
N ARG A 210 -3.90 1.19 7.09
CA ARG A 210 -4.25 0.56 5.81
C ARG A 210 -5.00 -0.75 6.04
N GLY A 211 -5.75 -1.20 5.04
CA GLY A 211 -6.44 -2.48 5.10
C GLY A 211 -7.53 -2.53 6.18
N SER A 212 -7.69 -3.68 6.83
CA SER A 212 -8.69 -3.88 7.88
C SER A 212 -8.25 -3.47 9.27
N GLY A 213 -6.95 -3.25 9.48
CA GLY A 213 -6.38 -2.89 10.79
C GLY A 213 -6.93 -1.59 11.38
N ALA A 214 -7.32 -0.62 10.52
CA ALA A 214 -7.94 0.62 10.97
C ALA A 214 -9.33 0.44 11.62
N GLY A 215 -9.95 -0.74 11.51
CA GLY A 215 -11.19 -1.07 12.23
C GLY A 215 -10.98 -1.49 13.70
N CYS A 216 -9.75 -1.65 14.15
CA CYS A 216 -9.41 -2.09 15.50
C CYS A 216 -9.17 -0.91 16.44
N MET A 217 -9.95 -0.82 17.53
CA MET A 217 -9.79 0.22 18.55
C MET A 217 -8.47 0.03 19.31
N ILE A 218 -8.06 -1.19 19.65
CA ILE A 218 -6.78 -1.45 20.30
C ILE A 218 -5.62 -0.92 19.43
N ALA A 219 -5.63 -1.17 18.12
CA ALA A 219 -4.61 -0.65 17.21
C ALA A 219 -4.58 0.89 17.19
N TYR A 220 -5.75 1.53 17.26
CA TYR A 220 -5.87 2.99 17.36
C TYR A 220 -5.33 3.51 18.70
N LEU A 221 -5.68 2.87 19.82
CA LEU A 221 -5.24 3.28 21.16
C LEU A 221 -3.72 3.22 21.32
N ILE A 222 -3.07 2.17 20.80
CA ILE A 222 -1.62 2.00 20.88
C ILE A 222 -0.86 2.64 19.70
N LYS A 223 -1.51 3.47 18.91
CA LYS A 223 -0.91 4.18 17.76
C LYS A 223 -0.35 3.31 16.62
N ILE A 224 -0.86 2.11 16.42
CA ILE A 224 -0.63 1.35 15.18
C ILE A 224 -1.36 2.07 14.04
N THR A 225 -2.59 2.55 14.28
CA THR A 225 -3.39 3.33 13.34
C THR A 225 -3.75 4.70 13.90
N ASP A 226 -4.10 5.65 13.01
CA ASP A 226 -4.54 7.00 13.37
C ASP A 226 -5.95 7.33 12.86
N ILE A 227 -6.75 6.30 12.54
CA ILE A 227 -8.16 6.43 12.18
C ILE A 227 -9.01 5.98 13.35
N GLU A 228 -9.91 6.84 13.80
CA GLU A 228 -10.79 6.59 14.94
C GLU A 228 -11.95 5.65 14.49
N PRO A 229 -11.96 4.38 14.94
CA PRO A 229 -12.85 3.37 14.35
C PRO A 229 -14.33 3.57 14.71
N ILE A 230 -14.64 4.20 15.84
CA ILE A 230 -16.02 4.41 16.29
C ILE A 230 -16.67 5.54 15.50
N ARG A 231 -15.98 6.67 15.33
CA ARG A 231 -16.44 7.82 14.55
C ARG A 231 -16.86 7.41 13.13
N PHE A 232 -16.05 6.56 12.51
CA PHE A 232 -16.27 6.15 11.12
C PHE A 232 -17.03 4.83 10.98
N ASN A 233 -17.60 4.28 12.06
CA ASN A 233 -18.32 3.01 12.05
C ASN A 233 -17.54 1.87 11.39
N LEU A 234 -16.25 1.72 11.75
CA LEU A 234 -15.39 0.66 11.25
C LEU A 234 -15.56 -0.60 12.10
N LEU A 235 -15.45 -1.77 11.47
CA LEU A 235 -15.75 -3.04 12.11
C LEU A 235 -14.46 -3.82 12.43
N PHE A 236 -14.24 -4.10 13.72
CA PHE A 236 -13.15 -4.95 14.21
C PHE A 236 -13.26 -6.39 13.66
N GLU A 237 -14.48 -6.93 13.57
CA GLU A 237 -14.74 -8.30 13.16
C GLU A 237 -14.38 -8.59 11.70
N ARG A 238 -14.20 -7.53 10.90
CA ARG A 238 -13.65 -7.66 9.55
C ARG A 238 -12.16 -8.02 9.57
N MET A 239 -11.42 -7.61 10.59
CA MET A 239 -10.01 -7.96 10.81
C MET A 239 -9.89 -9.30 11.52
N LEU A 240 -10.56 -9.46 12.65
CA LEU A 240 -10.45 -10.62 13.54
C LEU A 240 -11.81 -10.95 14.17
N SER A 241 -12.21 -12.23 14.14
CA SER A 241 -13.42 -12.72 14.82
C SER A 241 -13.22 -14.12 15.37
N LEU A 242 -14.07 -14.53 16.31
CA LEU A 242 -14.02 -15.87 16.92
C LEU A 242 -14.48 -16.98 15.97
N GLU A 243 -15.36 -16.64 15.03
CA GLU A 243 -15.87 -17.55 14.00
C GLU A 243 -14.80 -17.84 12.95
N ARG A 244 -13.85 -16.94 12.82
CA ARG A 244 -12.75 -17.03 11.88
C ARG A 244 -11.46 -16.56 12.52
N VAL A 245 -10.65 -17.50 12.99
CA VAL A 245 -9.29 -17.22 13.46
C VAL A 245 -8.34 -17.31 12.26
N SER A 246 -8.02 -16.17 11.67
CA SER A 246 -6.91 -16.05 10.71
C SER A 246 -6.01 -14.90 11.18
N PRO A 247 -4.69 -14.99 10.95
CA PRO A 247 -3.78 -13.93 11.33
C PRO A 247 -4.27 -12.57 10.80
N PRO A 248 -4.30 -11.53 11.64
CA PRO A 248 -4.53 -10.17 11.16
C PRO A 248 -3.35 -9.74 10.29
N ASP A 249 -3.60 -8.89 9.30
CA ASP A 249 -2.58 -8.36 8.41
C ASP A 249 -2.52 -6.84 8.61
N PHE A 250 -1.43 -6.35 9.21
CA PHE A 250 -1.15 -4.93 9.34
C PHE A 250 -0.17 -4.52 8.24
N ASP A 251 -0.71 -4.02 7.14
CA ASP A 251 0.07 -3.27 6.17
C ASP A 251 0.42 -1.89 6.77
N VAL A 252 1.67 -1.47 6.71
CA VAL A 252 2.11 -0.18 7.25
C VAL A 252 2.79 0.65 6.17
N ASP A 253 2.26 1.85 5.94
CA ASP A 253 2.87 2.82 5.04
C ASP A 253 3.92 3.64 5.81
N PHE A 254 5.17 3.66 5.31
CA PHE A 254 6.27 4.48 5.81
C PHE A 254 6.69 5.52 4.78
N CYS A 255 7.31 6.59 5.23
CA CYS A 255 8.02 7.51 4.37
C CYS A 255 8.97 6.75 3.44
N GLU A 256 8.82 6.92 2.12
CA GLU A 256 9.62 6.19 1.12
C GLU A 256 11.13 6.38 1.34
N ARG A 257 11.56 7.59 1.67
CA ARG A 257 12.95 7.98 1.89
C ARG A 257 13.61 7.22 3.06
N ARG A 258 12.86 6.94 4.13
CA ARG A 258 13.40 6.40 5.38
C ARG A 258 12.84 5.02 5.78
N ARG A 259 12.06 4.39 4.91
CA ARG A 259 11.54 3.03 5.12
C ARG A 259 12.65 2.02 5.44
N GLN A 260 13.79 2.14 4.76
CA GLN A 260 14.92 1.22 4.94
C GLN A 260 15.48 1.26 6.36
N ASP A 261 15.48 2.43 7.01
CA ASP A 261 15.94 2.58 8.40
C ASP A 261 15.10 1.71 9.36
N VAL A 262 13.78 1.64 9.11
CA VAL A 262 12.87 0.81 9.93
C VAL A 262 13.13 -0.68 9.70
N ILE A 263 13.39 -1.10 8.45
CA ILE A 263 13.75 -2.49 8.13
C ILE A 263 15.06 -2.88 8.84
N GLU A 264 16.05 -2.01 8.84
CA GLU A 264 17.33 -2.26 9.53
C GLU A 264 17.14 -2.34 11.06
N TYR A 265 16.28 -1.50 11.64
CA TYR A 265 15.90 -1.62 13.04
C TYR A 265 15.31 -3.00 13.36
N VAL A 266 14.36 -3.47 12.53
CA VAL A 266 13.74 -4.79 12.71
C VAL A 266 14.78 -5.92 12.59
N ARG A 267 15.69 -5.84 11.61
CA ARG A 267 16.78 -6.80 11.47
C ARG A 267 17.70 -6.81 12.69
N GLY A 268 18.06 -5.64 13.20
CA GLY A 268 18.89 -5.52 14.39
C GLY A 268 18.23 -6.09 15.65
N LYS A 269 16.92 -5.88 15.80
CA LYS A 269 16.16 -6.30 16.98
C LYS A 269 15.83 -7.80 16.97
N TYR A 270 15.33 -8.33 15.87
CA TYR A 270 14.84 -9.71 15.79
C TYR A 270 15.90 -10.71 15.30
N GLY A 271 17.00 -10.23 14.75
CA GLY A 271 18.14 -11.03 14.26
C GLY A 271 18.26 -11.04 12.74
N VAL A 272 19.48 -10.86 12.24
CA VAL A 272 19.78 -10.81 10.80
C VAL A 272 19.53 -12.13 10.08
N ASP A 273 19.52 -13.26 10.79
CA ASP A 273 19.24 -14.60 10.30
C ASP A 273 17.76 -15.02 10.46
N ARG A 274 16.95 -14.16 11.10
CA ARG A 274 15.51 -14.34 11.33
C ARG A 274 14.64 -13.36 10.55
N VAL A 275 15.24 -12.39 9.85
CA VAL A 275 14.51 -11.38 9.05
C VAL A 275 15.02 -11.40 7.62
N ALA A 276 14.13 -11.62 6.65
CA ALA A 276 14.48 -11.71 5.25
C ALA A 276 13.43 -11.07 4.33
N ASN A 277 13.86 -10.70 3.12
CA ASN A 277 12.94 -10.32 2.06
C ASN A 277 12.24 -11.54 1.46
N ILE A 278 11.08 -11.33 0.86
CA ILE A 278 10.36 -12.35 0.10
C ILE A 278 10.73 -12.24 -1.37
N VAL A 279 11.00 -13.37 -2.03
CA VAL A 279 11.22 -13.42 -3.46
C VAL A 279 9.93 -13.19 -4.24
N THR A 280 10.04 -12.59 -5.41
CA THR A 280 8.99 -12.59 -6.42
C THR A 280 9.50 -13.23 -7.70
N TYR A 281 8.64 -14.03 -8.32
CA TYR A 281 8.92 -14.67 -9.59
C TYR A 281 8.17 -13.92 -10.71
N GLY A 282 8.91 -13.15 -11.50
CA GLY A 282 8.39 -12.49 -12.71
C GLY A 282 8.07 -13.56 -13.74
N LYS A 283 6.78 -13.76 -14.03
CA LYS A 283 6.31 -14.73 -15.02
C LYS A 283 6.11 -14.07 -16.39
N LEU A 284 6.31 -14.85 -17.44
CA LEU A 284 6.00 -14.46 -18.81
C LEU A 284 4.47 -14.41 -19.01
N GLY A 285 3.90 -13.21 -19.11
CA GLY A 285 2.50 -13.03 -19.48
C GLY A 285 2.33 -12.90 -20.99
N ALA A 286 1.11 -13.10 -21.50
CA ALA A 286 0.79 -13.18 -22.94
C ALA A 286 1.47 -12.11 -23.81
N LYS A 287 1.32 -10.81 -23.49
CA LYS A 287 1.96 -9.73 -24.28
C LYS A 287 3.49 -9.72 -24.18
N ALA A 288 4.05 -10.13 -23.03
CA ALA A 288 5.49 -10.22 -22.86
C ALA A 288 6.08 -11.37 -23.69
N VAL A 289 5.42 -12.53 -23.68
CA VAL A 289 5.79 -13.68 -24.49
C VAL A 289 5.87 -13.30 -25.96
N VAL A 290 4.82 -12.67 -26.49
CA VAL A 290 4.78 -12.25 -27.91
C VAL A 290 5.95 -11.32 -28.24
N ARG A 291 6.22 -10.31 -27.41
CA ARG A 291 7.32 -9.37 -27.65
C ARG A 291 8.70 -10.03 -27.54
N ASP A 292 8.89 -10.88 -26.54
CA ASP A 292 10.18 -11.53 -26.31
C ASP A 292 10.48 -12.57 -27.42
N LEU A 293 9.49 -13.37 -27.80
CA LEU A 293 9.64 -14.32 -28.91
C LEU A 293 9.84 -13.62 -30.26
N ALA A 294 9.08 -12.56 -30.53
CA ALA A 294 9.28 -11.74 -31.72
C ALA A 294 10.71 -11.19 -31.79
N ARG A 295 11.22 -10.65 -30.68
CA ARG A 295 12.59 -10.12 -30.60
C ARG A 295 13.64 -11.18 -30.86
N VAL A 296 13.57 -12.36 -30.24
CA VAL A 296 14.58 -13.41 -30.41
C VAL A 296 14.51 -14.08 -31.77
N ASN A 297 13.36 -14.04 -32.44
CA ASN A 297 13.21 -14.47 -33.84
C ASN A 297 13.55 -13.37 -34.86
N GLY A 298 14.05 -12.21 -34.43
CA GLY A 298 14.51 -11.14 -35.32
C GLY A 298 13.41 -10.27 -35.93
N ILE A 299 12.18 -10.35 -35.42
CA ILE A 299 11.07 -9.51 -35.86
C ILE A 299 11.28 -8.07 -35.37
N PRO A 300 11.13 -7.06 -36.28
CA PRO A 300 11.31 -5.65 -35.90
C PRO A 300 10.37 -5.22 -34.78
N PHE A 301 10.86 -4.30 -33.95
CA PHE A 301 10.18 -3.82 -32.73
C PHE A 301 8.75 -3.31 -33.01
N ASP A 302 8.55 -2.56 -34.11
CA ASP A 302 7.25 -2.00 -34.46
C ASP A 302 6.24 -3.11 -34.82
N ARG A 303 6.70 -4.14 -35.57
CA ARG A 303 5.88 -5.31 -35.88
C ARG A 303 5.54 -6.12 -34.63
N ALA A 304 6.52 -6.39 -33.78
CA ALA A 304 6.32 -7.08 -32.50
C ALA A 304 5.33 -6.32 -31.60
N THR A 305 5.40 -5.00 -31.61
CA THR A 305 4.48 -4.15 -30.86
C THR A 305 3.07 -4.18 -31.44
N ALA A 306 2.93 -4.19 -32.76
CA ALA A 306 1.64 -4.32 -33.42
C ALA A 306 0.95 -5.66 -33.09
N ILE A 307 1.68 -6.77 -33.17
CA ILE A 307 1.16 -8.10 -32.82
C ILE A 307 0.75 -8.14 -31.34
N ALA A 308 1.58 -7.63 -30.44
CA ALA A 308 1.27 -7.60 -29.01
C ALA A 308 0.06 -6.73 -28.66
N LYS A 309 -0.26 -5.70 -29.46
CA LYS A 309 -1.47 -4.87 -29.27
C LYS A 309 -2.77 -5.60 -29.62
N MET A 310 -2.72 -6.61 -30.49
CA MET A 310 -3.89 -7.44 -30.83
C MET A 310 -4.31 -8.35 -29.66
N VAL A 311 -3.41 -8.57 -28.68
CA VAL A 311 -3.73 -9.29 -27.43
C VAL A 311 -4.55 -8.36 -26.53
N PRO A 312 -5.81 -8.70 -26.15
CA PRO A 312 -6.65 -7.85 -25.30
C PRO A 312 -6.03 -7.52 -23.94
N ASP A 313 -6.34 -6.32 -23.42
CA ASP A 313 -5.91 -5.87 -22.10
C ASP A 313 -6.91 -6.28 -21.02
N GLU A 314 -6.92 -7.58 -20.68
CA GLU A 314 -7.76 -8.11 -19.62
C GLU A 314 -6.91 -8.77 -18.52
N LEU A 315 -7.45 -8.73 -17.29
CA LEU A 315 -6.79 -9.35 -16.16
C LEU A 315 -6.68 -10.87 -16.34
N LYS A 316 -5.48 -11.44 -16.13
CA LYS A 316 -5.18 -12.87 -16.32
C LYS A 316 -5.39 -13.34 -17.78
N MET A 317 -5.13 -12.46 -18.74
CA MET A 317 -5.12 -12.82 -20.17
C MET A 317 -4.05 -13.87 -20.43
N THR A 318 -4.43 -14.90 -21.21
CA THR A 318 -3.52 -15.93 -21.74
C THR A 318 -3.53 -15.88 -23.27
N LEU A 319 -2.49 -16.41 -23.89
CA LEU A 319 -2.42 -16.49 -25.37
C LEU A 319 -3.62 -17.22 -25.94
N LYS A 320 -4.01 -18.34 -25.34
CA LYS A 320 -5.20 -19.09 -25.75
C LYS A 320 -6.48 -18.26 -25.70
N LYS A 321 -6.71 -17.55 -24.59
CA LYS A 321 -7.87 -16.64 -24.45
C LYS A 321 -7.80 -15.50 -25.46
N ALA A 322 -6.61 -14.94 -25.69
CA ALA A 322 -6.44 -13.87 -26.66
C ALA A 322 -6.85 -14.30 -28.07
N VAL A 323 -6.45 -15.50 -28.48
CA VAL A 323 -6.86 -16.09 -29.78
C VAL A 323 -8.38 -16.33 -29.84
N GLU A 324 -9.00 -16.78 -28.74
CA GLU A 324 -10.46 -16.97 -28.68
C GLU A 324 -11.23 -15.64 -28.79
N MET A 325 -10.71 -14.56 -28.20
CA MET A 325 -11.39 -13.26 -28.11
C MET A 325 -11.14 -12.34 -29.30
N SER A 326 -9.93 -12.34 -29.88
CA SER A 326 -9.55 -11.43 -30.96
C SER A 326 -9.66 -12.08 -32.35
N ALA A 327 -10.61 -11.60 -33.15
CA ALA A 327 -10.75 -12.04 -34.52
C ALA A 327 -9.57 -11.60 -35.40
N GLU A 328 -9.05 -10.40 -35.18
CA GLU A 328 -7.87 -9.84 -35.83
C GLU A 328 -6.64 -10.72 -35.60
N LEU A 329 -6.42 -11.13 -34.34
CA LEU A 329 -5.31 -12.00 -33.96
C LEU A 329 -5.41 -13.38 -34.63
N ARG A 330 -6.63 -13.97 -34.70
CA ARG A 330 -6.83 -15.23 -35.42
C ARG A 330 -6.49 -15.14 -36.91
N GLN A 331 -6.89 -14.05 -37.55
CA GLN A 331 -6.57 -13.81 -38.97
C GLN A 331 -5.07 -13.66 -39.17
N GLU A 332 -4.39 -12.91 -38.28
CA GLU A 332 -2.95 -12.70 -38.36
C GLU A 332 -2.19 -14.03 -38.21
N ILE A 333 -2.55 -14.86 -37.21
CA ILE A 333 -1.97 -16.21 -37.04
C ILE A 333 -2.21 -17.11 -38.24
N ALA A 334 -3.35 -16.98 -38.92
CA ALA A 334 -3.67 -17.79 -40.08
C ALA A 334 -2.89 -17.38 -41.34
N HIS A 335 -2.55 -16.09 -41.46
CA HIS A 335 -1.90 -15.55 -42.68
C HIS A 335 -0.38 -15.45 -42.58
N ASP A 336 0.16 -15.26 -41.39
CA ASP A 336 1.60 -15.07 -41.14
C ASP A 336 2.20 -16.28 -40.39
N PRO A 337 3.03 -17.10 -41.08
CA PRO A 337 3.68 -18.26 -40.47
C PRO A 337 4.63 -17.89 -39.30
N GLU A 338 5.25 -16.70 -39.30
CA GLU A 338 6.13 -16.24 -38.21
C GLU A 338 5.30 -15.94 -36.97
N VAL A 339 4.15 -15.29 -37.12
CA VAL A 339 3.22 -15.03 -36.02
C VAL A 339 2.67 -16.34 -35.45
N LYS A 340 2.30 -17.28 -36.32
CA LYS A 340 1.85 -18.62 -35.91
C LYS A 340 2.90 -19.32 -35.07
N HIS A 341 4.15 -19.31 -35.52
CA HIS A 341 5.27 -19.92 -34.80
C HIS A 341 5.47 -19.27 -33.38
N ILE A 342 5.41 -17.94 -33.31
CA ILE A 342 5.47 -17.23 -32.01
C ILE A 342 4.37 -17.68 -31.04
N PHE A 343 3.15 -17.89 -31.52
CA PHE A 343 2.05 -18.33 -30.68
C PHE A 343 2.17 -19.79 -30.26
N GLU A 344 2.61 -20.68 -31.16
CA GLU A 344 2.85 -22.10 -30.85
C GLU A 344 3.97 -22.26 -29.78
N GLU A 345 5.10 -21.59 -29.93
CA GLU A 345 6.16 -21.56 -28.92
C GLU A 345 5.71 -20.83 -27.65
N GLY A 346 4.94 -19.75 -27.84
CA GLY A 346 4.43 -18.93 -26.76
C GLY A 346 3.55 -19.71 -25.79
N GLU A 347 2.68 -20.58 -26.26
CA GLU A 347 1.83 -21.44 -25.42
C GLU A 347 2.67 -22.37 -24.50
N VAL A 348 3.87 -22.75 -24.93
CA VAL A 348 4.78 -23.60 -24.13
C VAL A 348 5.45 -22.80 -23.01
N ILE A 349 5.87 -21.54 -23.30
CA ILE A 349 6.65 -20.74 -22.35
C ILE A 349 5.80 -19.76 -21.51
N GLU A 350 4.52 -19.58 -21.87
CA GLU A 350 3.61 -18.71 -21.12
C GLU A 350 3.50 -19.17 -19.65
N GLY A 351 3.62 -18.24 -18.72
CA GLY A 351 3.57 -18.53 -17.28
C GLY A 351 4.88 -19.04 -16.68
N MET A 352 5.90 -19.32 -17.49
CA MET A 352 7.24 -19.66 -16.99
C MET A 352 7.90 -18.48 -16.30
N ILE A 353 8.82 -18.77 -15.38
CA ILE A 353 9.59 -17.76 -14.65
C ILE A 353 10.64 -17.18 -15.62
N ARG A 354 10.63 -15.85 -15.76
CA ARG A 354 11.60 -15.10 -16.54
C ARG A 354 12.75 -14.57 -15.70
N GLN A 355 12.39 -13.99 -14.55
CA GLN A 355 13.36 -13.32 -13.66
C GLN A 355 12.94 -13.42 -12.21
N LEU A 356 13.94 -13.29 -11.33
CA LEU A 356 13.75 -13.13 -9.91
C LEU A 356 13.69 -11.66 -9.56
N GLY A 357 12.77 -11.29 -8.69
CA GLY A 357 12.68 -9.96 -8.09
C GLY A 357 12.54 -10.08 -6.58
N LYS A 358 12.66 -8.96 -5.88
CA LYS A 358 12.31 -8.87 -4.47
C LYS A 358 10.88 -8.37 -4.34
N HIS A 359 10.15 -8.87 -3.38
CA HIS A 359 8.84 -8.30 -3.02
C HIS A 359 9.04 -6.86 -2.57
N ALA A 360 8.28 -5.94 -3.16
CA ALA A 360 8.49 -4.51 -2.97
C ALA A 360 8.40 -4.05 -1.50
N CYS A 361 7.65 -4.79 -0.66
CA CYS A 361 7.23 -4.33 0.66
C CYS A 361 7.39 -5.39 1.75
N GLY A 362 7.20 -6.68 1.42
CA GLY A 362 7.11 -7.77 2.40
C GLY A 362 8.47 -8.23 2.89
N ILE A 363 8.60 -8.25 4.20
CA ILE A 363 9.64 -8.99 4.90
C ILE A 363 9.01 -10.08 5.76
N ILE A 364 9.76 -11.11 6.05
CA ILE A 364 9.38 -12.15 7.02
C ILE A 364 10.21 -12.02 8.28
N ILE A 365 9.57 -12.35 9.40
CA ILE A 365 10.20 -12.38 10.71
C ILE A 365 9.89 -13.74 11.33
N GLY A 366 10.91 -14.54 11.62
CA GLY A 366 10.79 -15.88 12.21
C GLY A 366 11.13 -15.91 13.70
N ASP A 367 10.59 -16.91 14.40
CA ASP A 367 10.90 -17.24 15.80
C ASP A 367 12.27 -17.89 15.96
N GLN A 368 12.82 -18.44 14.89
CA GLN A 368 14.12 -19.09 14.79
C GLN A 368 14.83 -18.71 13.48
N LYS A 369 16.01 -19.26 13.25
CA LYS A 369 16.72 -19.08 11.97
C LYS A 369 15.86 -19.51 10.80
N LEU A 370 15.75 -18.67 9.80
CA LEU A 370 14.85 -18.89 8.66
C LEU A 370 15.26 -20.09 7.79
N ASP A 371 16.55 -20.42 7.72
CA ASP A 371 17.05 -21.58 6.98
C ASP A 371 16.59 -22.93 7.55
N ASN A 372 16.12 -22.97 8.79
CA ASN A 372 15.46 -24.14 9.38
C ASN A 372 14.01 -24.33 8.89
N ILE A 373 13.40 -23.30 8.30
CA ILE A 373 11.97 -23.28 7.95
C ILE A 373 11.77 -23.21 6.43
N VAL A 374 12.58 -22.40 5.76
CA VAL A 374 12.42 -22.10 4.33
C VAL A 374 13.79 -21.99 3.65
N PRO A 375 13.94 -22.48 2.40
CA PRO A 375 15.18 -22.30 1.65
C PRO A 375 15.49 -20.82 1.45
N MET A 376 16.75 -20.45 1.67
CA MET A 376 17.23 -19.06 1.61
C MET A 376 18.22 -18.85 0.48
N MET A 377 18.32 -17.62 0.00
CA MET A 377 19.33 -17.17 -0.97
C MET A 377 19.79 -15.73 -0.65
N ILE A 378 20.94 -15.37 -1.18
CA ILE A 378 21.40 -13.97 -1.18
C ILE A 378 21.06 -13.33 -2.53
N GLN A 379 20.28 -12.25 -2.50
CA GLN A 379 19.95 -11.47 -3.68
C GLN A 379 20.29 -10.00 -3.43
N GLU A 380 21.16 -9.43 -4.28
CA GLU A 380 21.64 -8.04 -4.13
C GLU A 380 22.08 -7.74 -2.69
N HIS A 381 22.94 -8.57 -2.15
CA HIS A 381 23.50 -8.50 -0.79
C HIS A 381 22.49 -8.59 0.37
N THR A 382 21.26 -9.03 0.10
CA THR A 382 20.24 -9.20 1.13
C THR A 382 19.74 -10.64 1.21
N LEU A 383 19.47 -11.10 2.44
CA LEU A 383 18.85 -12.40 2.69
C LEU A 383 17.42 -12.39 2.15
N THR A 384 17.09 -13.38 1.31
CA THR A 384 15.81 -13.47 0.61
C THR A 384 15.35 -14.94 0.62
N THR A 385 14.04 -15.16 0.77
CA THR A 385 13.47 -16.52 0.67
C THR A 385 13.51 -17.03 -0.76
N GLN A 386 13.65 -18.33 -0.94
CA GLN A 386 13.44 -18.96 -2.26
C GLN A 386 11.96 -19.28 -2.53
N PHE A 387 11.10 -19.21 -1.51
CA PHE A 387 9.66 -19.33 -1.67
C PHE A 387 8.99 -17.96 -1.78
N ALA A 388 7.99 -17.86 -2.66
CA ALA A 388 7.17 -16.65 -2.82
C ALA A 388 6.18 -16.50 -1.65
N LYS A 389 5.41 -15.40 -1.66
CA LYS A 389 4.48 -15.01 -0.60
C LYS A 389 3.59 -16.15 -0.08
N THR A 390 2.84 -16.83 -0.95
CA THR A 390 1.84 -17.83 -0.51
C THR A 390 2.47 -19.02 0.19
N PRO A 391 3.49 -19.72 -0.37
CA PRO A 391 4.17 -20.77 0.36
C PRO A 391 4.80 -20.35 1.69
N VAL A 392 5.33 -19.14 1.78
CA VAL A 392 5.91 -18.60 3.02
C VAL A 392 4.83 -18.43 4.10
N GLU A 393 3.64 -17.93 3.73
CA GLU A 393 2.50 -17.81 4.64
C GLU A 393 1.94 -19.19 5.06
N GLU A 394 1.93 -20.17 4.15
CA GLU A 394 1.51 -21.54 4.43
C GLU A 394 2.46 -22.27 5.40
N LEU A 395 3.75 -21.93 5.39
CA LEU A 395 4.74 -22.37 6.36
C LEU A 395 4.61 -21.67 7.72
N GLY A 396 3.63 -20.78 7.90
CA GLY A 396 3.34 -20.11 9.16
C GLY A 396 4.31 -19.01 9.55
N LEU A 397 5.12 -18.49 8.63
CA LEU A 397 6.01 -17.35 8.88
C LEU A 397 5.23 -16.06 8.94
N LEU A 398 5.62 -15.17 9.87
CA LEU A 398 5.03 -13.84 9.99
C LEU A 398 5.51 -12.94 8.86
N LYS A 399 4.59 -12.56 7.98
CA LYS A 399 4.83 -11.52 6.98
C LYS A 399 4.46 -10.14 7.56
N ALA A 400 5.35 -9.19 7.38
CA ALA A 400 5.10 -7.79 7.69
C ALA A 400 5.34 -6.93 6.43
N ASP A 401 4.34 -6.15 6.04
CA ASP A 401 4.41 -5.31 4.84
C ASP A 401 4.83 -3.88 5.20
N PHE A 402 6.06 -3.52 4.83
CA PHE A 402 6.64 -2.19 4.96
C PHE A 402 6.50 -1.45 3.63
N LEU A 403 5.42 -0.71 3.47
CA LEU A 403 5.13 0.00 2.22
C LEU A 403 5.80 1.36 2.21
N GLY A 404 6.51 1.70 1.13
CA GLY A 404 7.02 3.04 0.91
C GLY A 404 5.95 3.91 0.25
N LEU A 405 5.53 4.99 0.92
CA LEU A 405 4.55 5.92 0.37
C LEU A 405 5.15 7.32 0.26
N LYS A 406 5.38 7.77 -0.99
CA LYS A 406 5.94 9.08 -1.30
C LYS A 406 5.13 10.24 -0.70
N THR A 407 3.81 10.09 -0.64
CA THR A 407 2.90 11.10 -0.05
C THR A 407 3.26 11.43 1.40
N LEU A 408 3.70 10.45 2.19
CA LEU A 408 4.14 10.70 3.57
C LEU A 408 5.40 11.58 3.61
N THR A 409 6.30 11.38 2.66
CA THR A 409 7.49 12.25 2.50
C THR A 409 7.06 13.67 2.14
N ILE A 410 6.13 13.83 1.20
CA ILE A 410 5.61 15.15 0.77
C ILE A 410 4.94 15.87 1.94
N ILE A 411 4.07 15.17 2.70
CA ILE A 411 3.40 15.75 3.87
C ILE A 411 4.42 16.20 4.91
N SER A 412 5.43 15.39 5.21
CA SER A 412 6.49 15.72 6.16
C SER A 412 7.30 16.94 5.71
N ASP A 413 7.76 16.93 4.44
CA ASP A 413 8.54 18.05 3.89
C ASP A 413 7.71 19.36 3.83
N ALA A 414 6.41 19.27 3.54
CA ALA A 414 5.49 20.41 3.56
C ALA A 414 5.29 20.95 4.99
N GLN A 415 5.09 20.04 5.97
CA GLN A 415 5.01 20.42 7.38
C GLN A 415 6.30 21.12 7.85
N ASP A 416 7.45 20.61 7.47
CA ASP A 416 8.75 21.24 7.80
C ASP A 416 8.91 22.60 7.11
N ASN A 417 8.38 22.75 5.89
CA ASN A 417 8.31 24.04 5.23
C ASN A 417 7.44 25.02 6.02
N VAL A 418 6.23 24.62 6.42
CA VAL A 418 5.31 25.46 7.22
C VAL A 418 5.93 25.85 8.56
N ARG A 419 6.60 24.93 9.25
CA ARG A 419 7.30 25.20 10.51
C ARG A 419 8.39 26.26 10.37
N ARG A 420 9.09 26.25 9.23
CA ARG A 420 10.17 27.22 8.94
C ARG A 420 9.65 28.59 8.52
N THR A 421 8.53 28.64 7.83
CA THR A 421 8.05 29.86 7.18
C THR A 421 6.96 30.58 7.96
N ARG A 422 6.16 29.87 8.77
CA ARG A 422 4.98 30.45 9.44
C ARG A 422 4.87 30.09 10.91
N HIS A 423 4.73 28.80 11.25
CA HIS A 423 4.35 28.33 12.59
C HIS A 423 5.26 27.20 13.06
N SER A 424 6.18 27.47 13.96
CA SER A 424 7.18 26.50 14.42
C SER A 424 6.61 25.25 15.09
N ASN A 425 5.37 25.29 15.60
CA ASN A 425 4.67 24.21 16.27
C ASN A 425 3.56 23.55 15.43
N PHE A 426 3.51 23.83 14.12
CA PHE A 426 2.49 23.23 13.26
C PHE A 426 2.58 21.69 13.25
N ASP A 427 1.46 21.02 13.49
CA ASP A 427 1.34 19.56 13.40
C ASP A 427 0.14 19.16 12.54
N ILE A 428 0.41 18.46 11.45
CA ILE A 428 -0.60 17.96 10.51
C ILE A 428 -1.50 16.88 11.12
N GLU A 429 -1.11 16.26 12.23
CA GLU A 429 -1.95 15.27 12.92
C GLU A 429 -3.06 15.94 13.75
N GLU A 430 -2.92 17.23 14.09
CA GLU A 430 -3.85 17.99 14.92
C GLU A 430 -4.88 18.84 14.16
N ILE A 431 -4.90 18.77 12.82
CA ILE A 431 -5.83 19.57 12.02
C ILE A 431 -7.28 19.09 12.16
N ALA A 432 -8.22 20.03 12.14
CA ALA A 432 -9.65 19.74 12.07
C ALA A 432 -10.04 19.14 10.72
N LEU A 433 -11.02 18.22 10.70
CA LEU A 433 -11.50 17.57 9.48
C LEU A 433 -12.65 18.36 8.80
N GLU A 434 -13.03 19.50 9.34
CA GLU A 434 -14.11 20.37 8.88
C GLU A 434 -13.60 21.74 8.37
N ASP A 435 -12.37 21.80 7.82
CA ASP A 435 -11.74 23.03 7.33
C ASP A 435 -12.39 23.54 6.03
N PRO A 436 -13.07 24.71 6.01
CA PRO A 436 -13.77 25.21 4.83
C PRO A 436 -12.86 25.46 3.62
N PRO A 437 -11.65 26.05 3.75
CA PRO A 437 -10.72 26.21 2.62
C PRO A 437 -10.37 24.90 1.94
N THR A 438 -10.23 23.82 2.71
CA THR A 438 -9.93 22.48 2.17
C THR A 438 -11.07 21.95 1.30
N PHE A 439 -12.31 22.02 1.76
CA PHE A 439 -13.47 21.61 0.95
C PHE A 439 -13.67 22.49 -0.28
N LYS A 440 -13.41 23.79 -0.15
CA LYS A 440 -13.43 24.71 -1.28
C LYS A 440 -12.43 24.31 -2.37
N LEU A 441 -11.18 24.01 -1.98
CA LEU A 441 -10.16 23.47 -2.88
C LEU A 441 -10.64 22.19 -3.58
N LEU A 442 -11.15 21.23 -2.83
CA LEU A 442 -11.64 19.97 -3.38
C LEU A 442 -12.75 20.20 -4.40
N ASN A 443 -13.73 21.05 -4.08
CA ASN A 443 -14.87 21.36 -4.94
C ASN A 443 -14.50 22.19 -6.18
N SER A 444 -13.41 22.94 -6.14
CA SER A 444 -12.88 23.61 -7.34
C SER A 444 -12.24 22.64 -8.33
N GLY A 445 -11.89 21.42 -7.89
CA GLY A 445 -11.19 20.42 -8.68
C GLY A 445 -9.73 20.77 -8.97
N VAL A 446 -9.15 21.77 -8.32
CA VAL A 446 -7.73 22.14 -8.46
C VAL A 446 -6.88 21.22 -7.57
N THR A 447 -7.00 19.89 -7.80
CA THR A 447 -6.49 18.86 -6.91
C THR A 447 -5.22 18.15 -7.42
N VAL A 448 -4.49 18.75 -8.36
CA VAL A 448 -3.16 18.26 -8.76
C VAL A 448 -2.25 18.21 -7.53
N GLY A 449 -1.61 17.04 -7.30
CA GLY A 449 -0.78 16.76 -6.13
C GLY A 449 -1.56 16.36 -4.88
N VAL A 450 -2.88 16.42 -4.86
CA VAL A 450 -3.71 15.89 -3.77
C VAL A 450 -3.82 14.38 -3.90
N PHE A 451 -3.40 13.66 -2.87
CA PHE A 451 -3.34 12.20 -2.89
C PHE A 451 -4.64 11.55 -3.36
N GLN A 452 -4.55 10.66 -4.33
CA GLN A 452 -5.66 9.93 -4.99
C GLN A 452 -6.74 10.80 -5.69
N LEU A 453 -6.68 12.13 -5.58
CA LEU A 453 -7.69 13.01 -6.17
C LEU A 453 -7.16 13.84 -7.37
N GLU A 454 -5.95 13.53 -7.85
CA GLU A 454 -5.24 14.31 -8.86
C GLU A 454 -5.55 13.96 -10.33
N SER A 455 -6.18 12.80 -10.60
CA SER A 455 -6.54 12.42 -11.97
C SER A 455 -7.68 13.31 -12.49
N GLU A 456 -7.73 13.56 -13.80
CA GLU A 456 -8.76 14.39 -14.44
C GLU A 456 -10.18 13.91 -14.10
N GLY A 457 -10.41 12.58 -14.11
CA GLY A 457 -11.70 12.01 -13.74
C GLY A 457 -12.07 12.28 -12.27
N MET A 458 -11.09 12.23 -11.35
CA MET A 458 -11.32 12.56 -9.94
C MET A 458 -11.53 14.07 -9.72
N GLN A 459 -10.79 14.91 -10.41
CA GLN A 459 -11.00 16.37 -10.39
C GLN A 459 -12.43 16.75 -10.82
N ASN A 460 -12.89 16.15 -11.92
CA ASN A 460 -14.26 16.34 -12.40
C ASN A 460 -15.30 15.82 -11.42
N LEU A 461 -15.03 14.67 -10.80
CA LEU A 461 -15.94 14.08 -9.82
C LEU A 461 -16.04 14.93 -8.54
N CYS A 462 -14.93 15.46 -8.03
CA CYS A 462 -14.93 16.40 -6.89
C CYS A 462 -15.84 17.62 -7.15
N ARG A 463 -15.74 18.22 -8.36
CA ARG A 463 -16.63 19.34 -8.75
C ARG A 463 -18.11 18.97 -8.78
N ARG A 464 -18.41 17.76 -9.28
CA ARG A 464 -19.81 17.30 -9.46
C ARG A 464 -20.50 16.94 -8.14
N ILE A 465 -19.76 16.32 -7.21
CA ILE A 465 -20.29 15.87 -5.92
C ILE A 465 -20.54 17.04 -4.98
N GLY A 466 -19.69 18.06 -4.98
CA GLY A 466 -19.77 19.16 -4.02
C GLY A 466 -19.54 18.65 -2.60
N LEU A 467 -18.31 18.22 -2.31
CA LEU A 467 -17.91 17.63 -1.03
C LEU A 467 -18.15 18.60 0.14
N SER A 468 -18.73 18.10 1.24
CA SER A 468 -19.05 18.88 2.43
C SER A 468 -18.63 18.22 3.74
N SER A 469 -18.18 16.96 3.70
CA SER A 469 -17.72 16.23 4.88
C SER A 469 -16.58 15.28 4.55
N PHE A 470 -15.83 14.90 5.58
CA PHE A 470 -14.75 13.92 5.45
C PHE A 470 -15.27 12.53 5.04
N GLU A 471 -16.45 12.15 5.52
CA GLU A 471 -17.13 10.90 5.18
C GLU A 471 -17.42 10.78 3.68
N GLU A 472 -17.72 11.90 3.02
CA GLU A 472 -17.91 11.93 1.56
C GLU A 472 -16.61 11.71 0.79
N ILE A 473 -15.46 12.12 1.33
CA ILE A 473 -14.15 11.78 0.73
C ILE A 473 -13.90 10.27 0.83
N ILE A 474 -14.26 9.65 1.95
CA ILE A 474 -14.19 8.18 2.11
C ILE A 474 -15.03 7.48 1.04
N ALA A 475 -16.26 7.94 0.83
CA ALA A 475 -17.17 7.39 -0.18
C ALA A 475 -16.66 7.60 -1.60
N LEU A 476 -16.13 8.79 -1.91
CA LEU A 476 -15.56 9.13 -3.21
C LEU A 476 -14.45 8.17 -3.64
N ILE A 477 -13.49 7.91 -2.73
CA ILE A 477 -12.37 6.98 -2.98
C ILE A 477 -12.89 5.56 -3.21
N ALA A 478 -13.93 5.16 -2.52
CA ALA A 478 -14.53 3.84 -2.67
C ALA A 478 -15.36 3.68 -3.96
N LEU A 479 -16.01 4.74 -4.43
CA LEU A 479 -16.88 4.74 -5.62
C LEU A 479 -16.10 4.83 -6.93
N TYR A 480 -15.00 5.59 -6.98
CA TYR A 480 -14.27 5.83 -8.23
C TYR A 480 -13.39 4.63 -8.62
N ARG A 481 -14.04 3.53 -9.03
CA ARG A 481 -13.41 2.28 -9.49
C ARG A 481 -14.29 1.57 -10.51
N PRO A 482 -13.73 0.76 -11.41
CA PRO A 482 -14.53 -0.11 -12.27
C PRO A 482 -15.55 -0.93 -11.46
N GLY A 483 -16.81 -0.87 -11.85
CA GLY A 483 -17.95 -1.46 -11.14
C GLY A 483 -18.75 -0.43 -10.34
N PRO A 484 -18.28 0.08 -9.19
CA PRO A 484 -19.04 1.04 -8.37
C PRO A 484 -19.28 2.39 -9.05
N MET A 485 -18.46 2.80 -10.03
CA MET A 485 -18.65 4.06 -10.78
C MET A 485 -20.04 4.23 -11.39
N GLN A 486 -20.74 3.14 -11.70
CA GLN A 486 -22.11 3.18 -12.22
C GLN A 486 -23.12 3.77 -11.22
N PHE A 487 -22.79 3.83 -9.93
CA PHE A 487 -23.68 4.35 -8.88
C PHE A 487 -23.39 5.81 -8.51
N ILE A 488 -22.38 6.45 -9.14
CA ILE A 488 -21.99 7.83 -8.82
C ILE A 488 -23.11 8.82 -9.07
N ASP A 489 -23.83 8.67 -10.18
CA ASP A 489 -24.94 9.58 -10.52
C ASP A 489 -26.08 9.45 -9.50
N GLN A 490 -26.43 8.23 -9.11
CA GLN A 490 -27.41 7.97 -8.04
C GLN A 490 -26.97 8.59 -6.71
N PHE A 491 -25.71 8.48 -6.34
CA PHE A 491 -25.14 9.08 -5.14
C PHE A 491 -25.28 10.61 -5.17
N ILE A 492 -24.93 11.26 -6.29
CA ILE A 492 -24.99 12.70 -6.45
C ILE A 492 -26.45 13.22 -6.42
N GLU A 493 -27.36 12.51 -7.10
CA GLU A 493 -28.78 12.87 -7.12
C GLU A 493 -29.42 12.77 -5.74
N ALA A 494 -29.17 11.68 -5.02
CA ALA A 494 -29.70 11.50 -3.67
C ALA A 494 -29.07 12.45 -2.65
N LYS A 495 -27.80 12.87 -2.84
CA LYS A 495 -27.19 13.94 -2.04
C LYS A 495 -27.88 15.28 -2.24
N LYS A 496 -28.21 15.64 -3.48
CA LYS A 496 -28.88 16.91 -3.81
C LYS A 496 -30.36 16.91 -3.38
N ASP A 497 -31.01 15.76 -3.50
CA ASP A 497 -32.42 15.59 -3.19
C ASP A 497 -32.63 14.28 -2.39
N PRO A 498 -32.71 14.37 -1.06
CA PRO A 498 -32.88 13.19 -0.20
C PRO A 498 -34.14 12.34 -0.51
N SER A 499 -35.13 12.93 -1.20
CA SER A 499 -36.34 12.16 -1.60
C SER A 499 -36.05 11.12 -2.67
N LYS A 500 -34.95 11.25 -3.40
CA LYS A 500 -34.48 10.29 -4.41
C LYS A 500 -33.60 9.18 -3.84
N MET A 501 -33.36 9.19 -2.53
CA MET A 501 -32.56 8.17 -1.88
C MET A 501 -33.27 6.80 -1.94
N HIS A 502 -32.64 5.84 -2.61
CA HIS A 502 -33.14 4.47 -2.65
C HIS A 502 -32.72 3.70 -1.41
N VAL A 503 -33.69 3.30 -0.58
CA VAL A 503 -33.42 2.48 0.61
C VAL A 503 -33.91 1.06 0.33
N PRO A 504 -33.03 0.04 0.33
CA PRO A 504 -33.40 -1.34 -0.01
C PRO A 504 -34.49 -1.94 0.92
N HIS A 505 -34.48 -1.54 2.18
CA HIS A 505 -35.49 -1.91 3.16
C HIS A 505 -35.55 -0.85 4.28
N PRO A 506 -36.70 -0.51 4.86
CA PRO A 506 -36.83 0.53 5.88
C PRO A 506 -35.84 0.42 7.06
N LEU A 507 -35.61 -0.82 7.53
CA LEU A 507 -34.59 -1.09 8.60
C LEU A 507 -33.16 -0.73 8.25
N LEU A 508 -32.86 -0.57 6.97
CA LEU A 508 -31.52 -0.21 6.49
C LEU A 508 -31.34 1.30 6.26
N LYS A 509 -32.36 2.11 6.53
CA LYS A 509 -32.34 3.56 6.25
C LYS A 509 -31.12 4.24 6.87
N ASP A 510 -30.91 4.05 8.16
CA ASP A 510 -29.79 4.69 8.89
C ASP A 510 -28.43 4.19 8.41
N LEU A 511 -28.34 2.90 8.04
CA LEU A 511 -27.12 2.30 7.52
C LEU A 511 -26.66 2.90 6.20
N VAL A 512 -27.60 3.24 5.31
CA VAL A 512 -27.26 3.76 3.96
C VAL A 512 -27.34 5.28 3.87
N GLN A 513 -27.70 5.96 4.94
CA GLN A 513 -27.85 7.41 4.97
C GLN A 513 -26.51 8.12 4.69
N GLU A 514 -25.40 7.65 5.28
CA GLU A 514 -24.07 8.23 5.06
C GLU A 514 -23.58 8.12 3.62
N THR A 515 -24.16 7.23 2.82
CA THR A 515 -23.83 6.99 1.42
C THR A 515 -25.01 7.24 0.47
N TYR A 516 -25.98 8.04 0.92
CA TYR A 516 -27.14 8.48 0.13
C TYR A 516 -27.91 7.33 -0.57
N GLY A 517 -28.09 6.23 0.16
CA GLY A 517 -28.85 5.06 -0.33
C GLY A 517 -28.03 4.06 -1.15
N VAL A 518 -26.75 4.33 -1.42
CA VAL A 518 -25.86 3.43 -2.15
C VAL A 518 -25.10 2.54 -1.16
N LEU A 519 -25.12 1.22 -1.34
CA LEU A 519 -24.24 0.32 -0.61
C LEU A 519 -22.83 0.38 -1.23
N VAL A 520 -21.90 1.03 -0.56
CA VAL A 520 -20.53 1.27 -1.05
C VAL A 520 -19.52 0.34 -0.37
N TYR A 521 -19.77 0.04 0.92
CA TYR A 521 -18.78 -0.61 1.78
C TYR A 521 -19.13 -2.07 2.07
N GLN A 522 -18.09 -2.88 2.23
CA GLN A 522 -18.22 -4.27 2.71
C GLN A 522 -18.84 -4.32 4.11
N GLU A 523 -18.49 -3.36 4.94
CA GLU A 523 -19.03 -3.16 6.29
C GLU A 523 -20.54 -2.93 6.27
N GLN A 524 -21.06 -2.21 5.28
CA GLN A 524 -22.53 -2.04 5.12
C GLN A 524 -23.23 -3.37 4.77
N VAL A 525 -22.59 -4.23 3.96
CA VAL A 525 -23.15 -5.56 3.67
C VAL A 525 -23.20 -6.43 4.94
N MET A 526 -22.15 -6.38 5.77
CA MET A 526 -22.11 -7.09 7.05
C MET A 526 -23.16 -6.58 8.03
N MET A 527 -23.28 -5.25 8.17
CA MET A 527 -24.27 -4.63 9.04
C MET A 527 -25.70 -4.90 8.56
N ALA A 528 -25.94 -4.89 7.24
CA ALA A 528 -27.26 -5.23 6.69
C ALA A 528 -27.66 -6.67 7.03
N ALA A 529 -26.74 -7.65 6.92
CA ALA A 529 -27.00 -9.02 7.33
C ALA A 529 -27.35 -9.12 8.84
N ARG A 530 -26.66 -8.35 9.68
CA ARG A 530 -26.95 -8.27 11.11
C ARG A 530 -28.32 -7.65 11.38
N ILE A 531 -28.62 -6.51 10.75
CA ILE A 531 -29.89 -5.77 10.96
C ILE A 531 -31.10 -6.58 10.47
N ILE A 532 -30.97 -7.18 9.28
CA ILE A 532 -32.12 -7.90 8.63
C ILE A 532 -32.32 -9.29 9.20
N ALA A 533 -31.25 -10.03 9.45
CA ALA A 533 -31.31 -11.47 9.73
C ALA A 533 -30.60 -11.87 11.03
N GLY A 534 -30.21 -10.93 11.89
CA GLY A 534 -29.65 -11.23 13.20
C GLY A 534 -28.29 -11.96 13.16
N TYR A 535 -27.52 -11.80 12.10
CA TYR A 535 -26.16 -12.38 12.03
C TYR A 535 -25.25 -11.76 13.07
N THR A 536 -24.34 -12.55 13.66
CA THR A 536 -23.17 -11.96 14.30
C THR A 536 -22.28 -11.30 13.23
N LEU A 537 -21.43 -10.36 13.62
CA LEU A 537 -20.54 -9.72 12.65
C LEU A 537 -19.51 -10.70 12.05
N GLY A 538 -19.09 -11.72 12.82
CA GLY A 538 -18.23 -12.78 12.31
C GLY A 538 -18.92 -13.66 11.27
N GLU A 539 -20.17 -14.09 11.53
CA GLU A 539 -21.00 -14.80 10.54
C GLU A 539 -21.22 -13.94 9.28
N ALA A 540 -21.45 -12.63 9.45
CA ALA A 540 -21.66 -11.69 8.36
C ALA A 540 -20.39 -11.53 7.49
N ASP A 541 -19.18 -11.58 8.07
CA ASP A 541 -17.93 -11.60 7.29
C ASP A 541 -17.79 -12.89 6.46
N ILE A 542 -18.17 -14.02 7.03
CA ILE A 542 -18.20 -15.31 6.30
C ILE A 542 -19.18 -15.23 5.12
N LEU A 543 -20.39 -14.70 5.34
CA LEU A 543 -21.41 -14.49 4.30
C LEU A 543 -20.85 -13.57 3.18
N ARG A 544 -20.30 -12.41 3.53
CA ARG A 544 -19.72 -11.45 2.59
C ARG A 544 -18.62 -12.08 1.72
N ARG A 545 -17.75 -12.89 2.31
CA ARG A 545 -16.68 -13.60 1.59
C ARG A 545 -17.21 -14.66 0.65
N ALA A 546 -18.27 -15.37 1.06
CA ALA A 546 -18.94 -16.34 0.20
C ALA A 546 -19.52 -15.66 -1.04
N MET A 547 -20.18 -14.51 -0.86
CA MET A 547 -20.70 -13.68 -1.96
C MET A 547 -19.58 -13.22 -2.92
N GLY A 548 -18.42 -12.83 -2.40
CA GLY A 548 -17.26 -12.43 -3.21
C GLY A 548 -16.62 -13.56 -4.02
N LYS A 549 -16.68 -14.82 -3.56
CA LYS A 549 -16.09 -16.00 -4.23
C LYS A 549 -16.95 -16.59 -5.35
N LYS A 550 -18.21 -16.20 -5.49
CA LYS A 550 -19.16 -16.56 -6.55
C LYS A 550 -19.32 -18.08 -6.82
N LYS A 551 -19.23 -18.93 -5.80
CA LYS A 551 -19.50 -20.37 -5.96
C LYS A 551 -21.01 -20.61 -5.85
N PRO A 552 -21.70 -21.07 -6.91
CA PRO A 552 -23.17 -21.15 -6.94
C PRO A 552 -23.78 -21.99 -5.81
N GLU A 553 -23.18 -23.14 -5.51
CA GLU A 553 -23.64 -24.04 -4.45
C GLU A 553 -23.55 -23.40 -3.05
N VAL A 554 -22.45 -22.67 -2.78
CA VAL A 554 -22.27 -21.97 -1.52
C VAL A 554 -23.27 -20.82 -1.41
N MET A 555 -23.52 -20.11 -2.52
CA MET A 555 -24.47 -19.00 -2.56
C MET A 555 -25.91 -19.45 -2.31
N ALA A 556 -26.35 -20.53 -2.95
CA ALA A 556 -27.69 -21.08 -2.72
C ALA A 556 -27.90 -21.47 -1.24
N LYS A 557 -26.90 -22.09 -0.62
CA LYS A 557 -26.93 -22.44 0.80
C LYS A 557 -26.99 -21.20 1.70
N GLN A 558 -26.18 -20.19 1.42
CA GLN A 558 -26.17 -18.95 2.19
C GLN A 558 -27.48 -18.17 2.06
N LYS A 559 -28.08 -18.13 0.85
CA LYS A 559 -29.38 -17.51 0.62
C LYS A 559 -30.47 -18.16 1.45
N ALA A 560 -30.56 -19.50 1.48
CA ALA A 560 -31.50 -20.22 2.28
C ALA A 560 -31.39 -19.94 3.79
N VAL A 561 -30.13 -19.87 4.30
CA VAL A 561 -29.88 -19.51 5.69
C VAL A 561 -30.30 -18.07 6.00
N PHE A 562 -29.98 -17.12 5.09
CA PHE A 562 -30.38 -15.72 5.26
C PHE A 562 -31.89 -15.53 5.32
N VAL A 563 -32.60 -16.12 4.39
CA VAL A 563 -34.10 -16.04 4.33
C VAL A 563 -34.72 -16.59 5.61
N ARG A 564 -34.27 -17.76 6.08
CA ARG A 564 -34.75 -18.35 7.33
C ARG A 564 -34.44 -17.42 8.52
N LYS A 565 -33.24 -16.95 8.70
CA LYS A 565 -32.85 -16.05 9.78
C LYS A 565 -33.61 -14.72 9.75
N ALA A 566 -33.85 -14.16 8.55
CA ALA A 566 -34.63 -12.93 8.40
C ALA A 566 -36.11 -13.11 8.87
N LYS A 567 -36.68 -14.28 8.58
CA LYS A 567 -38.02 -14.63 9.09
C LYS A 567 -38.04 -14.80 10.61
N GLU A 568 -37.03 -15.51 11.16
CA GLU A 568 -36.93 -15.75 12.60
C GLU A 568 -36.68 -14.46 13.40
N PHE A 569 -35.83 -13.55 12.88
CA PHE A 569 -35.34 -12.36 13.61
C PHE A 569 -36.28 -11.13 13.47
N ASN A 570 -36.74 -10.83 12.26
CA ASN A 570 -37.55 -9.64 11.96
C ASN A 570 -38.94 -9.96 11.34
N ASN A 571 -39.34 -11.22 11.25
CA ASN A 571 -40.57 -11.67 10.60
C ASN A 571 -40.70 -11.22 9.13
N ILE A 572 -39.55 -11.10 8.41
CA ILE A 572 -39.53 -10.72 6.99
C ILE A 572 -39.89 -11.95 6.13
N ASP A 573 -40.80 -11.79 5.19
CA ASP A 573 -41.23 -12.89 4.32
C ASP A 573 -40.20 -13.28 3.28
N ALA A 574 -40.22 -14.53 2.83
CA ALA A 574 -39.22 -15.09 1.94
C ALA A 574 -38.98 -14.28 0.64
N PRO A 575 -40.03 -13.81 -0.09
CA PRO A 575 -39.79 -13.01 -1.30
C PRO A 575 -39.06 -11.68 -1.03
N GLU A 576 -39.38 -11.02 0.09
CA GLU A 576 -38.73 -9.77 0.49
C GLU A 576 -37.27 -10.02 0.94
N ALA A 577 -37.05 -11.04 1.77
CA ALA A 577 -35.72 -11.45 2.20
C ALA A 577 -34.84 -11.86 1.01
N GLU A 578 -35.36 -12.54 0.01
CA GLU A 578 -34.67 -12.90 -1.22
C GLU A 578 -34.27 -11.66 -2.06
N SER A 579 -35.18 -10.67 -2.13
CA SER A 579 -34.91 -9.41 -2.81
C SER A 579 -33.76 -8.65 -2.13
N ILE A 580 -33.79 -8.55 -0.79
CA ILE A 580 -32.74 -7.94 -0.01
C ILE A 580 -31.39 -8.68 -0.23
N PHE A 581 -31.43 -10.03 -0.16
CA PHE A 581 -30.21 -10.84 -0.40
C PHE A 581 -29.61 -10.59 -1.78
N ALA A 582 -30.42 -10.48 -2.82
CA ALA A 582 -29.97 -10.19 -4.19
C ALA A 582 -29.29 -8.81 -4.29
N VAL A 583 -29.80 -7.81 -3.58
CA VAL A 583 -29.16 -6.49 -3.48
C VAL A 583 -27.80 -6.60 -2.77
N LEU A 584 -27.74 -7.29 -1.64
CA LEU A 584 -26.50 -7.49 -0.89
C LEU A 584 -25.46 -8.27 -1.70
N GLU A 585 -25.87 -9.32 -2.43
CA GLU A 585 -25.01 -10.10 -3.30
C GLU A 585 -24.39 -9.25 -4.41
N LYS A 586 -25.21 -8.42 -5.08
CA LYS A 586 -24.73 -7.49 -6.11
C LYS A 586 -23.65 -6.55 -5.57
N PHE A 587 -23.90 -5.94 -4.42
CA PHE A 587 -22.97 -4.99 -3.81
C PHE A 587 -21.76 -5.65 -3.13
N ALA A 588 -21.88 -6.86 -2.60
CA ALA A 588 -20.75 -7.60 -2.03
C ALA A 588 -19.62 -7.87 -3.05
N GLN A 589 -19.95 -7.91 -4.34
CA GLN A 589 -18.97 -8.07 -5.43
C GLN A 589 -18.10 -6.83 -5.66
N TYR A 590 -18.65 -5.64 -5.36
CA TYR A 590 -18.03 -4.34 -5.60
C TYR A 590 -17.69 -3.57 -4.33
N GLY A 591 -18.21 -4.02 -3.18
CA GLY A 591 -18.01 -3.37 -1.90
C GLY A 591 -16.55 -3.13 -1.57
N PHE A 592 -16.23 -1.93 -1.11
CA PHE A 592 -14.90 -1.55 -0.70
C PHE A 592 -14.67 -1.71 0.81
N ASN A 593 -13.45 -1.92 1.21
CA ASN A 593 -13.07 -1.87 2.61
C ASN A 593 -13.15 -0.44 3.13
N LYS A 594 -14.13 -0.12 3.98
CA LYS A 594 -14.30 1.22 4.55
C LYS A 594 -13.08 1.64 5.37
N SER A 595 -12.50 0.72 6.13
CA SER A 595 -11.29 0.98 6.92
C SER A 595 -10.13 1.45 6.04
N HIS A 596 -9.94 0.82 4.87
CA HIS A 596 -8.90 1.23 3.92
C HIS A 596 -9.20 2.60 3.30
N SER A 597 -10.44 2.85 2.84
CA SER A 597 -10.78 4.16 2.26
C SER A 597 -10.74 5.28 3.28
N ALA A 598 -11.10 5.04 4.55
CA ALA A 598 -10.99 6.03 5.61
C ALA A 598 -9.55 6.44 5.89
N ALA A 599 -8.64 5.45 5.97
CA ALA A 599 -7.22 5.72 6.15
C ALA A 599 -6.62 6.51 4.98
N TYR A 600 -6.99 6.17 3.74
CA TYR A 600 -6.50 6.88 2.55
C TYR A 600 -7.17 8.24 2.35
N ALA A 601 -8.44 8.40 2.72
CA ALA A 601 -9.12 9.69 2.78
C ALA A 601 -8.40 10.68 3.72
N MET A 602 -7.80 10.19 4.81
CA MET A 602 -6.99 11.02 5.71
C MET A 602 -5.78 11.60 4.99
N LEU A 603 -5.09 10.83 4.17
CA LEU A 603 -3.96 11.33 3.37
C LEU A 603 -4.43 12.29 2.28
N SER A 604 -5.56 12.01 1.63
CA SER A 604 -6.18 12.93 0.67
C SER A 604 -6.55 14.25 1.33
N TYR A 605 -7.16 14.21 2.51
CA TYR A 605 -7.54 15.40 3.26
C TYR A 605 -6.31 16.20 3.72
N ARG A 606 -5.29 15.54 4.31
CA ARG A 606 -4.05 16.20 4.75
C ARG A 606 -3.33 16.89 3.60
N THR A 607 -3.24 16.27 2.44
CA THR A 607 -2.63 16.90 1.24
C THR A 607 -3.47 18.01 0.68
N ALA A 608 -4.81 17.90 0.70
CA ALA A 608 -5.72 18.97 0.32
C ALA A 608 -5.64 20.15 1.29
N TYR A 609 -5.60 19.88 2.61
CA TYR A 609 -5.45 20.89 3.65
C TYR A 609 -4.15 21.69 3.49
N LEU A 610 -3.03 20.99 3.30
CA LEU A 610 -1.74 21.65 3.06
C LEU A 610 -1.78 22.50 1.79
N LYS A 611 -2.37 22.01 0.72
CA LYS A 611 -2.49 22.77 -0.53
C LYS A 611 -3.41 23.98 -0.39
N ALA A 612 -4.53 23.86 0.35
CA ALA A 612 -5.48 24.94 0.55
C ALA A 612 -4.95 26.04 1.46
N ASN A 613 -4.27 25.67 2.56
CA ASN A 613 -3.85 26.58 3.62
C ASN A 613 -2.39 27.02 3.49
N TYR A 614 -1.54 26.21 2.86
CA TYR A 614 -0.08 26.41 2.72
C TYR A 614 0.38 26.05 1.31
N PRO A 615 -0.19 26.67 0.24
CA PRO A 615 0.02 26.23 -1.13
C PRO A 615 1.48 26.32 -1.59
N VAL A 616 2.22 27.34 -1.18
CA VAL A 616 3.64 27.53 -1.59
C VAL A 616 4.51 26.46 -0.95
N GLU A 617 4.31 26.21 0.35
CA GLU A 617 5.05 25.21 1.13
C GLU A 617 4.76 23.80 0.64
N PHE A 618 3.50 23.51 0.33
CA PHE A 618 3.08 22.21 -0.20
C PHE A 618 3.62 21.96 -1.62
N MET A 619 3.48 22.93 -2.53
CA MET A 619 3.95 22.77 -3.91
C MET A 619 5.48 22.68 -3.98
N ALA A 620 6.21 23.37 -3.10
CA ALA A 620 7.65 23.23 -2.99
C ALA A 620 8.07 21.82 -2.55
N ALA A 621 7.36 21.23 -1.59
CA ALA A 621 7.57 19.83 -1.17
C ALA A 621 7.23 18.83 -2.29
N LEU A 622 6.13 19.07 -3.00
CA LEU A 622 5.69 18.24 -4.12
C LEU A 622 6.72 18.23 -5.26
N LEU A 623 7.20 19.40 -5.69
CA LEU A 623 8.26 19.54 -6.67
C LEU A 623 9.56 18.85 -6.22
N SER A 624 9.92 18.99 -4.95
CA SER A 624 11.12 18.38 -4.36
C SER A 624 11.04 16.84 -4.33
N SER A 625 9.84 16.28 -4.28
CA SER A 625 9.64 14.82 -4.29
C SER A 625 9.88 14.17 -5.65
N GLU A 626 9.91 14.94 -6.74
CA GLU A 626 10.03 14.44 -8.12
C GLU A 626 11.39 14.77 -8.76
N LEU A 627 12.44 14.97 -7.94
CA LEU A 627 13.80 15.18 -8.46
C LEU A 627 14.20 14.06 -9.43
N GLY A 628 14.65 14.45 -10.62
CA GLY A 628 15.03 13.52 -11.68
C GLY A 628 13.89 13.13 -12.65
N ASN A 629 12.63 13.52 -12.37
CA ASN A 629 11.50 13.33 -13.28
C ASN A 629 11.02 14.66 -13.87
N MET A 630 11.66 15.07 -14.97
CA MET A 630 11.38 16.40 -15.57
C MET A 630 9.94 16.55 -16.07
N ASP A 631 9.31 15.49 -16.56
CA ASP A 631 7.92 15.52 -17.05
C ASP A 631 6.95 15.86 -15.90
N LYS A 632 7.16 15.27 -14.74
CA LYS A 632 6.36 15.58 -13.55
C LYS A 632 6.65 16.96 -12.99
N ILE A 633 7.93 17.37 -12.96
CA ILE A 633 8.32 18.72 -12.54
C ILE A 633 7.62 19.74 -13.42
N SER A 634 7.65 19.57 -14.76
CA SER A 634 6.98 20.49 -15.70
C SER A 634 5.47 20.58 -15.43
N LYS A 635 4.80 19.45 -15.25
CA LYS A 635 3.38 19.40 -14.89
C LYS A 635 3.07 20.13 -13.59
N PHE A 636 3.94 20.01 -12.58
CA PHE A 636 3.74 20.66 -11.29
C PHE A 636 4.08 22.15 -11.34
N VAL A 637 5.01 22.57 -12.19
CA VAL A 637 5.26 24.01 -12.48
C VAL A 637 4.03 24.63 -13.11
N GLU A 638 3.43 24.00 -14.12
CA GLU A 638 2.17 24.43 -14.72
C GLU A 638 1.02 24.51 -13.68
N ALA A 639 0.94 23.51 -12.80
CA ALA A 639 -0.04 23.52 -11.71
C ALA A 639 0.21 24.67 -10.69
N CYS A 640 1.47 25.08 -10.46
CA CYS A 640 1.81 26.25 -9.65
C CYS A 640 1.32 27.54 -10.31
N GLU A 641 1.56 27.70 -11.62
CA GLU A 641 1.07 28.85 -12.38
C GLU A 641 -0.46 28.98 -12.34
N GLY A 642 -1.16 27.82 -12.45
CA GLY A 642 -2.62 27.75 -12.35
C GLY A 642 -3.20 28.19 -11.00
N ILE A 643 -2.38 28.30 -9.96
CA ILE A 643 -2.75 28.80 -8.61
C ILE A 643 -1.99 30.07 -8.21
N ASN A 644 -1.53 30.83 -9.20
CA ASN A 644 -0.80 32.10 -9.03
C ASN A 644 0.52 31.99 -8.22
N ILE A 645 1.20 30.84 -8.26
CA ILE A 645 2.51 30.66 -7.67
C ILE A 645 3.56 30.63 -8.77
N LYS A 646 4.48 31.61 -8.77
CA LYS A 646 5.57 31.67 -9.73
C LYS A 646 6.74 30.79 -9.30
N VAL A 647 7.22 29.91 -10.18
CA VAL A 647 8.46 29.15 -9.97
C VAL A 647 9.62 29.94 -10.56
N LEU A 648 10.51 30.42 -9.68
CA LEU A 648 11.68 31.24 -10.05
C LEU A 648 12.83 30.30 -10.47
N GLY A 649 13.63 30.74 -11.46
CA GLY A 649 14.80 30.01 -11.94
C GLY A 649 15.84 29.70 -10.84
N PRO A 650 16.74 28.73 -11.07
CA PRO A 650 17.81 28.43 -10.12
C PRO A 650 18.81 29.59 -10.04
N ASP A 651 19.49 29.71 -8.91
CA ASP A 651 20.54 30.69 -8.65
C ASP A 651 21.50 30.14 -7.59
N VAL A 652 22.80 30.07 -7.88
CA VAL A 652 23.82 29.54 -6.98
C VAL A 652 23.90 30.30 -5.65
N ASN A 653 23.52 31.60 -5.64
CA ASN A 653 23.53 32.45 -4.47
C ASN A 653 22.26 32.41 -3.62
N VAL A 654 21.15 31.87 -4.17
CA VAL A 654 19.85 31.88 -3.48
C VAL A 654 19.23 30.50 -3.35
N SER A 655 19.34 29.67 -4.39
CA SER A 655 18.74 28.33 -4.40
C SER A 655 19.34 27.43 -3.33
N ARG A 656 18.47 26.63 -2.71
CA ARG A 656 18.90 25.50 -1.87
C ARG A 656 18.96 24.21 -2.71
N GLN A 657 19.30 23.10 -2.07
CA GLN A 657 19.29 21.80 -2.72
C GLN A 657 17.90 21.47 -3.29
N MET A 658 16.85 21.62 -2.47
CA MET A 658 15.46 21.36 -2.82
C MET A 658 14.74 22.65 -3.25
N PHE A 659 13.58 22.49 -3.87
CA PHE A 659 12.67 23.63 -4.10
C PHE A 659 12.33 24.31 -2.79
N THR A 660 12.40 25.63 -2.77
CA THR A 660 12.29 26.41 -1.53
C THR A 660 11.12 27.37 -1.61
N PRO A 661 10.19 27.35 -0.64
CA PRO A 661 9.07 28.28 -0.59
C PRO A 661 9.54 29.69 -0.23
N ILE A 662 9.00 30.70 -0.92
CA ILE A 662 9.13 32.12 -0.63
C ILE A 662 7.70 32.64 -0.45
N ILE A 663 7.28 32.82 0.79
CA ILE A 663 5.89 33.12 1.13
C ILE A 663 5.61 34.61 1.06
N ASP A 664 4.35 34.99 0.77
CA ASP A 664 3.80 36.29 1.09
C ASP A 664 3.19 36.30 2.50
N PRO A 665 3.78 37.00 3.46
CA PRO A 665 3.28 36.99 4.85
C PRO A 665 1.87 37.59 5.00
N SER A 666 1.41 38.38 4.03
CA SER A 666 0.08 39.00 4.04
C SER A 666 -1.01 38.08 3.47
N TRP A 667 -0.63 36.94 2.85
CA TRP A 667 -1.58 36.04 2.27
C TRP A 667 -2.22 35.12 3.34
N SER A 668 -3.52 34.97 3.24
CA SER A 668 -4.31 34.00 4.00
C SER A 668 -5.34 33.33 3.08
N PRO A 669 -5.75 32.12 3.32
CA PRO A 669 -6.82 31.47 2.57
C PRO A 669 -8.12 32.26 2.77
N SER A 670 -8.78 32.62 1.68
CA SER A 670 -10.04 33.38 1.72
C SER A 670 -11.22 32.40 1.82
N ALA A 671 -12.03 32.57 2.87
CA ALA A 671 -13.29 31.82 2.99
C ALA A 671 -14.38 32.42 2.06
N ASP A 672 -14.28 33.70 1.70
CA ASP A 672 -15.35 34.45 1.03
C ASP A 672 -15.18 34.55 -0.51
N SER A 673 -14.02 34.15 -1.06
CA SER A 673 -13.77 34.19 -2.51
C SER A 673 -14.27 32.93 -3.22
N ASP A 674 -14.83 33.04 -4.40
CA ASP A 674 -15.31 31.89 -5.21
C ASP A 674 -14.17 31.04 -5.74
N THR A 675 -12.94 31.56 -5.80
CA THR A 675 -11.73 30.82 -6.20
C THR A 675 -10.73 30.74 -5.07
N PRO A 676 -10.12 29.55 -4.80
CA PRO A 676 -9.23 29.38 -3.65
C PRO A 676 -7.89 30.15 -3.76
N PHE A 677 -7.51 30.62 -4.95
CA PHE A 677 -6.19 31.23 -5.21
C PHE A 677 -6.26 32.53 -6.05
N GLU A 678 -7.10 33.49 -5.66
CA GLU A 678 -7.22 34.79 -6.38
C GLU A 678 -5.95 35.63 -6.31
N ARG A 679 -5.22 35.56 -5.20
CA ARG A 679 -3.95 36.23 -5.01
C ARG A 679 -2.80 35.24 -4.90
N SER A 680 -1.63 35.68 -5.35
CA SER A 680 -0.41 34.88 -5.16
C SER A 680 -0.09 34.71 -3.67
N ALA A 681 0.09 33.48 -3.23
CA ALA A 681 0.56 33.15 -1.87
C ALA A 681 2.09 33.29 -1.73
N GLY A 682 2.78 33.60 -2.84
CA GLY A 682 4.24 33.68 -2.90
C GLY A 682 4.84 33.06 -4.15
N SER A 683 6.07 32.63 -4.07
CA SER A 683 6.80 32.00 -5.17
C SER A 683 7.64 30.82 -4.66
N ILE A 684 8.16 30.00 -5.59
CA ILE A 684 9.03 28.87 -5.28
C ILE A 684 10.35 29.06 -6.00
N ARG A 685 11.47 29.00 -5.30
CA ARG A 685 12.81 28.99 -5.90
C ARG A 685 13.18 27.58 -6.36
N PHE A 686 13.64 27.45 -7.59
CA PHE A 686 14.07 26.17 -8.18
C PHE A 686 15.24 25.57 -7.40
N GLY A 687 15.17 24.29 -7.05
CA GLY A 687 16.22 23.58 -6.31
C GLY A 687 17.38 23.16 -7.20
N LEU A 688 18.64 23.35 -6.73
CA LEU A 688 19.82 23.01 -7.52
C LEU A 688 19.89 21.51 -7.87
N ALA A 689 19.43 20.62 -6.97
CA ALA A 689 19.46 19.19 -7.22
C ALA A 689 18.46 18.73 -8.32
N ALA A 690 17.50 19.57 -8.69
CA ALA A 690 16.57 19.28 -9.77
C ALA A 690 17.18 19.54 -11.17
N ILE A 691 18.28 20.27 -11.25
CA ILE A 691 19.00 20.49 -12.50
C ILE A 691 19.71 19.20 -12.90
N LYS A 692 19.51 18.75 -14.14
CA LYS A 692 20.07 17.50 -14.66
C LYS A 692 21.60 17.46 -14.48
N GLY A 693 22.10 16.42 -13.81
CA GLY A 693 23.53 16.18 -13.63
C GLY A 693 24.20 16.97 -12.50
N ILE A 694 23.45 17.78 -11.73
CA ILE A 694 24.00 18.49 -10.55
C ILE A 694 24.05 17.57 -9.33
N GLY A 695 22.95 16.88 -9.01
CA GLY A 695 22.90 15.84 -7.97
C GLY A 695 23.60 16.21 -6.66
N ALA A 696 24.63 15.45 -6.31
CA ALA A 696 25.41 15.63 -5.07
C ALA A 696 26.17 16.97 -5.00
N ALA A 697 26.52 17.58 -6.13
CA ALA A 697 27.20 18.87 -6.17
C ALA A 697 26.35 20.00 -5.58
N ALA A 698 25.01 19.88 -5.61
CA ALA A 698 24.10 20.85 -5.00
C ALA A 698 24.38 21.04 -3.49
N ASN A 699 24.71 19.96 -2.78
CA ASN A 699 25.05 20.03 -1.35
C ASN A 699 26.35 20.81 -1.12
N ALA A 700 27.37 20.57 -1.92
CA ALA A 700 28.66 21.26 -1.80
C ALA A 700 28.52 22.77 -2.08
N ILE A 701 27.74 23.13 -3.11
CA ILE A 701 27.47 24.54 -3.45
C ILE A 701 26.75 25.24 -2.30
N VAL A 702 25.67 24.65 -1.78
CA VAL A 702 24.89 25.24 -0.69
C VAL A 702 25.71 25.34 0.59
N ALA A 703 26.43 24.28 0.96
CA ALA A 703 27.26 24.24 2.17
C ALA A 703 28.37 25.30 2.13
N GLU A 704 29.04 25.45 0.98
CA GLU A 704 30.10 26.48 0.80
C GLU A 704 29.54 27.89 0.92
N ARG A 705 28.42 28.16 0.26
CA ARG A 705 27.76 29.47 0.35
C ARG A 705 27.28 29.78 1.78
N ASP A 706 26.64 28.81 2.43
CA ASP A 706 26.09 29.03 3.79
C ASP A 706 27.22 29.27 4.81
N LYS A 707 28.43 28.74 4.57
CA LYS A 707 29.59 28.90 5.44
C LYS A 707 30.34 30.24 5.18
N ASN A 708 30.55 30.59 3.92
CA ASN A 708 31.47 31.65 3.52
C ASN A 708 30.81 32.82 2.77
N GLY A 709 29.45 32.85 2.72
CA GLY A 709 28.68 33.90 2.05
C GLY A 709 28.52 33.70 0.54
N ASN A 710 27.81 34.63 -0.09
CA ASN A 710 27.49 34.58 -1.52
C ASN A 710 28.78 34.58 -2.38
N PHE A 711 28.67 33.96 -3.54
CA PHE A 711 29.71 34.00 -4.56
C PHE A 711 29.67 35.33 -5.29
N SER A 712 30.81 35.96 -5.48
CA SER A 712 30.92 37.25 -6.18
C SER A 712 30.81 37.13 -7.70
N ASP A 713 31.34 36.05 -8.24
CA ASP A 713 31.35 35.75 -9.66
C ASP A 713 31.62 34.23 -9.90
N ILE A 714 31.72 33.83 -11.17
CA ILE A 714 31.90 32.42 -11.53
C ILE A 714 33.30 31.91 -11.11
N PHE A 715 34.33 32.75 -11.05
CA PHE A 715 35.67 32.33 -10.65
C PHE A 715 35.76 32.11 -9.15
N ASP A 716 35.16 33.01 -8.35
CA ASP A 716 35.00 32.81 -6.89
C ASP A 716 34.20 31.55 -6.60
N PHE A 717 33.11 31.29 -7.34
CA PHE A 717 32.32 30.06 -7.25
C PHE A 717 33.18 28.80 -7.50
N LEU A 718 33.93 28.76 -8.62
CA LEU A 718 34.76 27.60 -8.99
C LEU A 718 35.89 27.36 -7.98
N LYS A 719 36.55 28.42 -7.55
CA LYS A 719 37.61 28.36 -6.55
C LYS A 719 37.13 27.83 -5.21
N ARG A 720 36.00 28.32 -4.72
CA ARG A 720 35.48 27.99 -3.38
C ARG A 720 34.83 26.63 -3.33
N VAL A 721 34.02 26.26 -4.34
CA VAL A 721 33.39 24.93 -4.38
C VAL A 721 34.40 23.84 -4.73
N GLY A 722 35.40 24.15 -5.56
CA GLY A 722 36.49 23.26 -5.96
C GLY A 722 36.11 22.21 -6.99
N MET A 723 37.02 21.93 -7.92
CA MET A 723 36.83 20.98 -9.04
C MET A 723 36.67 19.52 -8.59
N LYS A 724 36.94 19.21 -7.32
CA LYS A 724 36.69 17.89 -6.74
C LYS A 724 35.17 17.64 -6.51
N ASN A 725 34.43 18.70 -6.29
CA ASN A 725 32.97 18.65 -6.00
C ASN A 725 32.10 18.91 -7.24
N ILE A 726 32.68 19.60 -8.26
CA ILE A 726 32.02 19.98 -9.50
C ILE A 726 32.89 19.62 -10.69
N ASN A 727 32.24 19.15 -11.77
CA ASN A 727 32.93 18.86 -13.02
C ASN A 727 32.40 19.76 -14.15
N ARG A 728 33.02 19.70 -15.32
CA ARG A 728 32.60 20.46 -16.52
C ARG A 728 31.08 20.40 -16.74
N ARG A 729 30.49 19.21 -16.69
CA ARG A 729 29.06 19.00 -16.95
C ARG A 729 28.18 19.69 -15.93
N VAL A 730 28.59 19.76 -14.67
CA VAL A 730 27.87 20.48 -13.61
C VAL A 730 27.84 21.98 -13.92
N VAL A 731 28.99 22.57 -14.28
CA VAL A 731 29.09 24.00 -14.59
C VAL A 731 28.30 24.35 -15.86
N GLU A 732 28.44 23.54 -16.91
CA GLU A 732 27.67 23.67 -18.15
C GLU A 732 26.14 23.65 -17.89
N ASN A 733 25.65 22.69 -17.11
CA ASN A 733 24.23 22.58 -16.78
C ASN A 733 23.74 23.71 -15.87
N LEU A 734 24.57 24.25 -14.98
CA LEU A 734 24.25 25.45 -14.20
C LEU A 734 24.10 26.68 -15.12
N ILE A 735 25.01 26.85 -16.09
CA ILE A 735 24.93 27.95 -17.07
C ILE A 735 23.63 27.83 -17.88
N LEU A 736 23.37 26.64 -18.46
CA LEU A 736 22.18 26.39 -19.26
C LEU A 736 20.87 26.62 -18.48
N ALA A 737 20.85 26.23 -17.21
CA ALA A 737 19.69 26.42 -16.34
C ALA A 737 19.53 27.86 -15.83
N GLY A 738 20.51 28.73 -16.00
CA GLY A 738 20.51 30.10 -15.49
C GLY A 738 20.99 30.25 -14.05
N GLY A 739 21.70 29.24 -13.52
CA GLY A 739 22.23 29.28 -12.15
C GLY A 739 23.21 30.40 -11.85
N PHE A 740 23.76 31.05 -12.87
CA PHE A 740 24.71 32.17 -12.79
C PHE A 740 24.14 33.50 -13.32
N ASP A 741 22.84 33.58 -13.64
CA ASP A 741 22.24 34.81 -14.20
C ASP A 741 22.39 36.00 -13.27
N SER A 742 22.43 35.80 -11.94
CA SER A 742 22.68 36.86 -10.95
C SER A 742 24.05 37.50 -11.04
N PHE A 743 25.00 36.93 -11.74
CA PHE A 743 26.32 37.56 -12.03
C PHE A 743 26.24 38.56 -13.18
N GLY A 744 25.11 38.70 -13.89
CA GLY A 744 24.92 39.65 -14.98
C GLY A 744 25.66 39.35 -16.26
N ILE A 745 26.15 38.12 -16.43
CA ILE A 745 26.88 37.66 -17.62
C ILE A 745 25.92 36.83 -18.49
N ASP A 746 25.91 37.10 -19.79
CA ASP A 746 25.13 36.35 -20.76
C ASP A 746 25.52 34.84 -20.78
N ARG A 747 24.52 33.95 -20.80
CA ARG A 747 24.73 32.51 -20.82
C ARG A 747 25.54 32.03 -22.05
N GLY A 748 25.31 32.65 -23.20
CA GLY A 748 26.07 32.33 -24.43
C GLY A 748 27.53 32.63 -24.30
N HIS A 749 27.89 33.78 -23.65
CA HIS A 749 29.26 34.11 -23.33
C HIS A 749 29.93 33.12 -22.38
N LEU A 750 29.19 32.75 -21.30
CA LEU A 750 29.73 31.76 -20.34
C LEU A 750 29.93 30.37 -21.00
N LEU A 751 28.99 29.92 -21.85
CA LEU A 751 29.16 28.66 -22.58
C LEU A 751 30.29 28.71 -23.58
N GLY A 752 30.40 29.81 -24.36
CA GLY A 752 31.48 29.97 -25.35
C GLY A 752 32.86 30.03 -24.72
N SER A 753 32.96 30.50 -23.48
CA SER A 753 34.21 30.63 -22.72
C SER A 753 34.45 29.51 -21.70
N LEU A 754 33.60 28.49 -21.65
CA LEU A 754 33.58 27.47 -20.58
C LEU A 754 34.92 26.79 -20.40
N ASP A 755 35.59 26.38 -21.50
CA ASP A 755 36.89 25.71 -21.43
C ASP A 755 37.98 26.63 -20.88
N ALA A 756 38.00 27.91 -21.27
CA ALA A 756 38.95 28.90 -20.75
C ALA A 756 38.72 29.17 -19.25
N ILE A 757 37.42 29.28 -18.84
CA ILE A 757 37.02 29.48 -17.43
C ILE A 757 37.49 28.28 -16.57
N LEU A 758 37.27 27.06 -17.02
CA LEU A 758 37.67 25.85 -16.29
C LEU A 758 39.18 25.68 -16.21
N ASN A 759 39.91 25.95 -17.30
CA ASN A 759 41.38 25.93 -17.29
C ASN A 759 41.93 26.94 -16.30
N HIS A 760 41.43 28.17 -16.32
CA HIS A 760 41.84 29.19 -15.37
C HIS A 760 41.54 28.82 -13.91
N ALA A 761 40.38 28.20 -13.66
CA ALA A 761 40.01 27.71 -12.33
C ALA A 761 40.99 26.63 -11.83
N GLN A 762 41.43 25.72 -12.71
CA GLN A 762 42.41 24.68 -12.38
C GLN A 762 43.80 25.28 -12.05
N GLU A 763 44.16 26.38 -12.69
CA GLU A 763 45.42 27.09 -12.38
C GLU A 763 45.37 27.82 -11.03
N MET A 764 44.14 28.14 -10.53
CA MET A 764 43.95 28.81 -9.23
C MET A 764 43.87 27.85 -8.03
N GLU A 765 43.62 26.56 -8.27
CA GLU A 765 43.67 25.50 -7.23
C GLU A 765 45.12 25.12 -6.94
#